data_c3954502d231c030aedd0c12a66d973f
#
_entry.id   c3954502d231c030aedd0c12a66d973f
#
_cell.length_a   1.000
_cell.length_b   1.000
_cell.length_c   1.000
_cell.angle_alpha   90.00
_cell.angle_beta   90.00
_cell.angle_gamma   90.00
#
_symmetry.space_group_name_H-M   'P 1'
#
loop_
_entity.id
_entity.type
_entity.pdbx_description
1 polymer ?
#
loop_
_entity_poly.entity_id
_entity_poly.type
_entity_poly.pdbx_seq_one_letter_code
_entity_poly.pdbx_strand_id
1 'polypeptide(L)'
;MKVIKRDGREVKFNSSKIHDAIIAAAVASNIALAEGDLTKVSDEVVNQIEKAGKDAVEVEEIQDMVVATLRKYGHTALAKKYQSYRVQRNKVRERGSRLMNTIYKIGIETDRDNANVGNNFSAKLLRIASESNKWHMLLKHLPRDMATHHEVGDYYIHDLDSYNLTTNCLHLPTRRLLEKGFNTGYGTINPPTTIETAGAILCIALQASQNDMFGGQSHPNFDNDIAITIPNTRRKIIADIKATGGDWKNDEVVNKILKRRVCQAMQGVVYNLNTLHSRAGSQVPFSSINIGLPESKDAALVCECFLQEYEKGLGCGEQPIFPNIIFRVKEGVNRNPKDPYFYLFRLACKVASKRMNPTFMNIDATFNKEYYDKGVMPATMGCRTYLLSDINGKPCVEGRGNIAPCTMNLPRLAIKANKNIEVFFKSLDELCEEVRLQLMHRYETLKKLKVKDMPFVCGEGLIVGSEGLDKNDSIEPVLKHGTWGIGFIGLAETLKLLIGKHHGESKDAQELGYQIVKRIRENCDKFKQKYKLNFACYATPAEGLSGKFFPLDEKEFGKIPWVTTKGYYTNSFHVPVDYAISVAEKLTIEAPYHELCNGGHISYVEFDNYPTPDDIMRVVMYAYSRTNINYIGVNFHIRYCLDCKSR
;
A
#
# COMPACT_ATOMS: atom_id res chain seq x y z
N MET A 1 12.21 -54.21 5.06
CA MET A 1 11.42 -53.26 4.27
C MET A 1 11.63 -51.85 4.84
N LYS A 2 11.74 -50.85 3.98
CA LYS A 2 11.94 -49.44 4.30
C LYS A 2 10.72 -48.61 3.84
N VAL A 3 10.55 -47.43 4.42
CA VAL A 3 9.58 -46.43 4.01
C VAL A 3 10.33 -45.19 3.54
N ILE A 4 10.06 -44.77 2.32
CA ILE A 4 10.57 -43.53 1.78
C ILE A 4 9.66 -42.39 2.29
N LYS A 5 10.23 -41.51 3.11
CA LYS A 5 9.54 -40.32 3.58
C LYS A 5 9.43 -39.30 2.44
N ARG A 6 8.49 -38.36 2.54
CA ARG A 6 8.27 -37.27 1.59
C ARG A 6 9.49 -36.35 1.34
N ASP A 7 10.43 -36.34 2.28
CA ASP A 7 11.72 -35.63 2.18
C ASP A 7 12.85 -36.49 1.58
N GLY A 8 12.49 -37.66 1.03
CA GLY A 8 13.42 -38.60 0.42
C GLY A 8 14.19 -39.50 1.41
N ARG A 9 14.06 -39.28 2.72
CA ARG A 9 14.75 -40.14 3.71
C ARG A 9 14.11 -41.50 3.80
N GLU A 10 14.94 -42.52 3.83
CA GLU A 10 14.54 -43.91 4.11
C GLU A 10 14.54 -44.19 5.60
N VAL A 11 13.46 -44.74 6.09
CA VAL A 11 13.34 -45.18 7.50
C VAL A 11 12.83 -46.62 7.55
N LYS A 12 13.14 -47.33 8.63
CA LYS A 12 12.61 -48.68 8.84
C LYS A 12 11.08 -48.65 8.94
N PHE A 13 10.42 -49.58 8.28
CA PHE A 13 8.96 -49.74 8.37
C PHE A 13 8.54 -50.03 9.81
N ASN A 14 7.46 -49.36 10.24
CA ASN A 14 6.87 -49.56 11.56
C ASN A 14 5.35 -49.57 11.41
N SER A 15 4.70 -50.70 11.59
CA SER A 15 3.27 -50.93 11.45
C SER A 15 2.42 -50.12 12.45
N SER A 16 2.94 -49.90 13.67
CA SER A 16 2.23 -49.13 14.71
C SER A 16 1.85 -47.70 14.23
N LYS A 17 2.68 -47.13 13.35
CA LYS A 17 2.38 -45.78 12.78
C LYS A 17 1.15 -45.73 11.90
N ILE A 18 0.74 -46.84 11.28
CA ILE A 18 -0.51 -46.93 10.53
C ILE A 18 -1.68 -46.88 11.50
N HIS A 19 -1.62 -47.68 12.55
CA HIS A 19 -2.61 -47.73 13.62
C HIS A 19 -2.78 -46.38 14.29
N ASP A 20 -1.70 -45.71 14.71
CA ASP A 20 -1.68 -44.40 15.34
C ASP A 20 -2.30 -43.32 14.44
N ALA A 21 -2.02 -43.38 13.14
CA ALA A 21 -2.54 -42.42 12.17
C ALA A 21 -4.06 -42.56 11.96
N ILE A 22 -4.59 -43.78 12.00
CA ILE A 22 -6.03 -44.03 11.90
C ILE A 22 -6.75 -43.57 13.18
N ILE A 23 -6.19 -43.88 14.37
CA ILE A 23 -6.71 -43.38 15.66
C ILE A 23 -6.75 -41.83 15.65
N ALA A 24 -5.65 -41.20 15.29
CA ALA A 24 -5.57 -39.75 15.28
C ALA A 24 -6.65 -39.12 14.37
N ALA A 25 -6.94 -39.75 13.23
CA ALA A 25 -7.99 -39.31 12.33
C ALA A 25 -9.40 -39.55 12.89
N ALA A 26 -9.63 -40.67 13.56
CA ALA A 26 -10.88 -41.01 14.22
C ALA A 26 -11.21 -40.04 15.36
N VAL A 27 -10.23 -39.79 16.25
CA VAL A 27 -10.34 -38.84 17.36
C VAL A 27 -10.59 -37.43 16.86
N ALA A 28 -9.77 -36.93 15.89
CA ALA A 28 -9.93 -35.59 15.32
C ALA A 28 -11.27 -35.38 14.60
N SER A 29 -11.96 -36.46 14.24
CA SER A 29 -13.25 -36.42 13.53
C SER A 29 -14.43 -36.77 14.40
N ASN A 30 -14.20 -37.06 15.67
CA ASN A 30 -15.21 -37.54 16.62
C ASN A 30 -16.00 -38.77 16.08
N ILE A 31 -15.30 -39.68 15.37
CA ILE A 31 -15.86 -40.91 14.80
C ILE A 31 -15.33 -42.06 15.66
N ALA A 32 -16.25 -42.78 16.32
CA ALA A 32 -15.87 -43.96 17.07
C ALA A 32 -15.51 -45.11 16.09
N LEU A 33 -14.35 -45.72 16.33
CA LEU A 33 -13.90 -46.93 15.63
C LEU A 33 -13.65 -48.01 16.67
N ALA A 34 -14.26 -49.18 16.51
CA ALA A 34 -14.04 -50.30 17.42
C ALA A 34 -12.58 -50.80 17.26
N GLU A 35 -11.95 -51.19 18.37
CA GLU A 35 -10.56 -51.65 18.40
C GLU A 35 -10.31 -52.84 17.48
N GLY A 36 -11.29 -53.75 17.36
CA GLY A 36 -11.23 -54.88 16.45
C GLY A 36 -11.28 -54.50 14.97
N ASP A 37 -11.96 -53.41 14.60
CA ASP A 37 -12.00 -52.92 13.23
C ASP A 37 -10.72 -52.13 12.90
N LEU A 38 -10.21 -51.40 13.86
CA LEU A 38 -8.92 -50.68 13.73
C LEU A 38 -7.78 -51.67 13.45
N THR A 39 -7.72 -52.77 14.20
CA THR A 39 -6.71 -53.83 14.04
C THR A 39 -6.85 -54.49 12.66
N LYS A 40 -8.09 -54.88 12.26
CA LYS A 40 -8.35 -55.47 10.91
C LYS A 40 -7.90 -54.56 9.77
N VAL A 41 -8.20 -53.27 9.84
CA VAL A 41 -7.78 -52.30 8.80
C VAL A 41 -6.26 -52.15 8.77
N SER A 42 -5.63 -52.05 9.95
CA SER A 42 -4.16 -51.92 10.05
C SER A 42 -3.43 -53.14 9.51
N ASP A 43 -3.87 -54.35 9.91
CA ASP A 43 -3.28 -55.61 9.48
C ASP A 43 -3.45 -55.83 7.97
N GLU A 44 -4.62 -55.53 7.43
CA GLU A 44 -4.87 -55.63 5.98
C GLU A 44 -3.94 -54.71 5.21
N VAL A 45 -3.71 -53.45 5.66
CA VAL A 45 -2.76 -52.53 5.01
C VAL A 45 -1.32 -53.07 5.10
N VAL A 46 -0.91 -53.64 6.25
CA VAL A 46 0.40 -54.27 6.40
C VAL A 46 0.53 -55.43 5.42
N ASN A 47 -0.48 -56.32 5.35
CA ASN A 47 -0.48 -57.44 4.42
C ASN A 47 -0.39 -57.02 2.94
N GLN A 48 -1.06 -55.90 2.56
CA GLN A 48 -0.96 -55.34 1.20
C GLN A 48 0.46 -54.85 0.90
N ILE A 49 1.10 -54.19 1.87
CA ILE A 49 2.49 -53.70 1.74
C ILE A 49 3.44 -54.87 1.60
N GLU A 50 3.27 -55.93 2.39
CA GLU A 50 4.12 -57.13 2.34
C GLU A 50 3.94 -57.91 1.02
N LYS A 51 2.69 -58.06 0.55
CA LYS A 51 2.37 -58.71 -0.74
C LYS A 51 2.91 -57.95 -1.95
N ALA A 52 3.08 -56.60 -1.83
CA ALA A 52 3.69 -55.81 -2.89
C ALA A 52 5.17 -56.12 -3.16
N GLY A 53 5.87 -56.80 -2.22
CA GLY A 53 7.22 -57.32 -2.38
C GLY A 53 8.30 -56.26 -2.63
N LYS A 54 8.05 -54.99 -2.35
CA LYS A 54 8.97 -53.87 -2.55
C LYS A 54 9.95 -53.75 -1.38
N ASP A 55 11.23 -53.52 -1.68
CA ASP A 55 12.24 -53.25 -0.63
C ASP A 55 11.98 -51.93 0.10
N ALA A 56 11.40 -50.96 -0.61
CA ALA A 56 10.96 -49.68 -0.05
C ALA A 56 9.61 -49.25 -0.62
N VAL A 57 8.74 -48.67 0.22
CA VAL A 57 7.40 -48.17 -0.15
C VAL A 57 7.28 -46.70 0.20
N GLU A 58 6.69 -45.90 -0.67
CA GLU A 58 6.46 -44.48 -0.39
C GLU A 58 5.36 -44.29 0.66
N VAL A 59 5.53 -43.32 1.54
CA VAL A 59 4.54 -43.01 2.60
C VAL A 59 3.18 -42.65 2.02
N GLU A 60 3.13 -42.10 0.80
CA GLU A 60 1.87 -41.77 0.12
C GLU A 60 1.11 -43.01 -0.34
N GLU A 61 1.81 -44.02 -0.88
CA GLU A 61 1.21 -45.31 -1.24
C GLU A 61 0.58 -45.99 0.00
N ILE A 62 1.26 -45.97 1.14
CA ILE A 62 0.71 -46.49 2.39
C ILE A 62 -0.58 -45.78 2.79
N GLN A 63 -0.61 -44.46 2.67
CA GLN A 63 -1.81 -43.67 3.01
C GLN A 63 -2.97 -43.91 2.04
N ASP A 64 -2.68 -44.13 0.76
CA ASP A 64 -3.71 -44.52 -0.22
C ASP A 64 -4.30 -45.89 0.10
N MET A 65 -3.46 -46.85 0.49
CA MET A 65 -3.89 -48.19 0.97
C MET A 65 -4.80 -48.06 2.20
N VAL A 66 -4.45 -47.20 3.17
CA VAL A 66 -5.28 -46.94 4.36
C VAL A 66 -6.67 -46.42 3.96
N VAL A 67 -6.75 -45.43 3.06
CA VAL A 67 -8.04 -44.89 2.60
C VAL A 67 -8.87 -45.94 1.86
N ALA A 68 -8.23 -46.73 0.99
CA ALA A 68 -8.90 -47.81 0.24
C ALA A 68 -9.43 -48.90 1.19
N THR A 69 -8.61 -49.31 2.16
CA THR A 69 -8.97 -50.35 3.13
C THR A 69 -10.09 -49.89 4.08
N LEU A 70 -10.07 -48.64 4.57
CA LEU A 70 -11.17 -48.07 5.36
C LEU A 70 -12.50 -48.10 4.58
N ARG A 71 -12.47 -47.78 3.28
CA ARG A 71 -13.67 -47.87 2.43
C ARG A 71 -14.13 -49.32 2.24
N LYS A 72 -13.20 -50.25 2.02
CA LYS A 72 -13.48 -51.69 1.86
C LYS A 72 -14.19 -52.28 3.08
N TYR A 73 -13.82 -51.83 4.27
CA TYR A 73 -14.45 -52.28 5.54
C TYR A 73 -15.67 -51.43 5.98
N GLY A 74 -16.19 -50.57 5.10
CA GLY A 74 -17.42 -49.80 5.36
C GLY A 74 -17.22 -48.48 6.11
N HIS A 75 -16.00 -48.12 6.51
CA HIS A 75 -15.70 -46.90 7.25
C HIS A 75 -15.53 -45.68 6.32
N THR A 76 -16.50 -45.49 5.41
CA THR A 76 -16.43 -44.47 4.35
C THR A 76 -16.34 -43.04 4.92
N ALA A 77 -17.04 -42.75 6.02
CA ALA A 77 -17.01 -41.45 6.67
C ALA A 77 -15.60 -41.14 7.22
N LEU A 78 -14.96 -42.11 7.88
CA LEU A 78 -13.62 -42.01 8.42
C LEU A 78 -12.58 -41.90 7.29
N ALA A 79 -12.72 -42.68 6.21
CA ALA A 79 -11.85 -42.60 5.04
C ALA A 79 -11.87 -41.21 4.41
N LYS A 80 -13.05 -40.58 4.27
CA LYS A 80 -13.22 -39.22 3.76
C LYS A 80 -12.55 -38.20 4.69
N LYS A 81 -12.69 -38.35 6.00
CA LYS A 81 -12.04 -37.47 6.98
C LYS A 81 -10.52 -37.67 7.04
N TYR A 82 -10.05 -38.91 6.98
CA TYR A 82 -8.64 -39.23 6.89
C TYR A 82 -7.99 -38.58 5.64
N GLN A 83 -8.65 -38.68 4.50
CA GLN A 83 -8.21 -38.05 3.26
C GLN A 83 -8.20 -36.52 3.37
N SER A 84 -9.23 -35.90 3.95
CA SER A 84 -9.27 -34.45 4.20
C SER A 84 -8.15 -33.99 5.14
N TYR A 85 -7.90 -34.74 6.22
CA TYR A 85 -6.83 -34.46 7.16
C TYR A 85 -5.44 -34.56 6.49
N ARG A 86 -5.23 -35.57 5.65
CA ARG A 86 -4.02 -35.74 4.83
C ARG A 86 -3.79 -34.53 3.93
N VAL A 87 -4.81 -34.13 3.16
CA VAL A 87 -4.73 -32.95 2.27
C VAL A 87 -4.39 -31.69 3.07
N GLN A 88 -5.02 -31.51 4.24
CA GLN A 88 -4.74 -30.36 5.08
C GLN A 88 -3.31 -30.35 5.62
N ARG A 89 -2.81 -31.51 6.08
CA ARG A 89 -1.42 -31.65 6.54
C ARG A 89 -0.39 -31.42 5.42
N ASN A 90 -0.70 -31.87 4.22
CA ASN A 90 0.17 -31.65 3.05
C ASN A 90 0.23 -30.16 2.71
N LYS A 91 -0.90 -29.45 2.70
CA LYS A 91 -0.93 -27.98 2.51
C LYS A 91 -0.10 -27.24 3.55
N VAL A 92 -0.19 -27.63 4.84
CA VAL A 92 0.62 -27.01 5.91
C VAL A 92 2.13 -27.24 5.70
N ARG A 93 2.53 -28.43 5.25
CA ARG A 93 3.95 -28.75 4.95
C ARG A 93 4.46 -28.05 3.70
N GLU A 94 3.67 -28.00 2.61
CA GLU A 94 3.99 -27.21 1.43
C GLU A 94 4.22 -25.74 1.76
N ARG A 95 3.39 -25.20 2.66
CA ARG A 95 3.51 -23.82 3.12
C ARG A 95 4.78 -23.60 3.93
N GLY A 96 5.13 -24.54 4.83
CA GLY A 96 6.40 -24.50 5.55
C GLY A 96 7.61 -24.60 4.62
N SER A 97 7.54 -25.45 3.59
CA SER A 97 8.57 -25.54 2.54
C SER A 97 8.67 -24.24 1.73
N ARG A 98 7.53 -23.60 1.42
CA ARG A 98 7.53 -22.30 0.71
C ARG A 98 8.18 -21.19 1.53
N LEU A 99 7.88 -21.09 2.83
CA LEU A 99 8.54 -20.13 3.71
C LEU A 99 10.05 -20.34 3.74
N MET A 100 10.51 -21.57 3.92
CA MET A 100 11.95 -21.90 3.94
C MET A 100 12.63 -21.58 2.62
N ASN A 101 11.97 -21.87 1.49
CA ASN A 101 12.46 -21.50 0.16
C ASN A 101 12.53 -19.98 -0.03
N THR A 102 11.53 -19.23 0.48
CA THR A 102 11.53 -17.76 0.45
C THR A 102 12.68 -17.20 1.28
N ILE A 103 12.90 -17.72 2.50
CA ILE A 103 14.03 -17.33 3.36
C ILE A 103 15.36 -17.59 2.67
N TYR A 104 15.53 -18.77 2.04
CA TYR A 104 16.74 -19.10 1.28
C TYR A 104 16.97 -18.11 0.13
N LYS A 105 15.94 -17.82 -0.67
CA LYS A 105 16.01 -16.84 -1.75
C LYS A 105 16.41 -15.46 -1.27
N ILE A 106 15.80 -14.96 -0.19
CA ILE A 106 16.17 -13.67 0.41
C ILE A 106 17.65 -13.63 0.78
N GLY A 107 18.20 -14.76 1.26
CA GLY A 107 19.62 -14.88 1.61
C GLY A 107 20.57 -14.67 0.43
N ILE A 108 20.23 -15.23 -0.73
CA ILE A 108 21.14 -15.31 -1.91
C ILE A 108 20.81 -14.32 -3.04
N GLU A 109 19.54 -13.94 -3.21
CA GLU A 109 19.10 -13.07 -4.30
C GLU A 109 19.16 -11.59 -3.89
N THR A 110 19.46 -10.73 -4.88
CA THR A 110 19.35 -9.28 -4.75
C THR A 110 17.95 -8.89 -5.21
N ASP A 111 17.18 -8.24 -4.33
CA ASP A 111 15.89 -7.69 -4.70
C ASP A 111 16.07 -6.47 -5.62
N ARG A 112 15.41 -6.51 -6.76
CA ARG A 112 15.40 -5.45 -7.76
C ARG A 112 13.99 -4.93 -8.05
N ASP A 113 12.98 -5.51 -7.40
CA ASP A 113 11.57 -5.20 -7.69
C ASP A 113 11.15 -3.84 -7.13
N ASN A 114 11.91 -3.30 -6.17
CA ASN A 114 11.59 -2.03 -5.54
C ASN A 114 12.86 -1.21 -5.30
N ALA A 115 12.94 -0.01 -5.89
CA ALA A 115 14.12 0.85 -5.84
C ALA A 115 14.48 1.35 -4.44
N ASN A 116 13.54 1.34 -3.48
CA ASN A 116 13.78 1.81 -2.12
C ASN A 116 14.20 0.71 -1.13
N VAL A 117 14.33 -0.54 -1.58
CA VAL A 117 14.73 -1.68 -0.73
C VAL A 117 16.23 -1.86 -0.71
N GLY A 118 16.79 -1.92 0.50
CA GLY A 118 18.20 -2.28 0.70
C GLY A 118 18.43 -3.79 0.55
N ASN A 119 19.65 -4.17 0.17
CA ASN A 119 20.11 -5.56 0.09
C ASN A 119 21.22 -5.89 1.10
N ASN A 120 21.43 -5.01 2.07
CA ASN A 120 22.41 -5.22 3.15
C ASN A 120 21.91 -6.24 4.19
N PHE A 121 22.73 -6.56 5.17
CA PHE A 121 22.43 -7.52 6.24
C PHE A 121 21.11 -7.21 6.95
N SER A 122 20.93 -5.98 7.42
CA SER A 122 19.72 -5.56 8.15
C SER A 122 18.46 -5.69 7.28
N ALA A 123 18.57 -5.34 5.98
CA ALA A 123 17.48 -5.48 5.03
C ALA A 123 17.01 -6.93 4.89
N LYS A 124 17.96 -7.83 4.68
CA LYS A 124 17.66 -9.27 4.53
C LYS A 124 17.02 -9.84 5.80
N LEU A 125 17.53 -9.47 6.97
CA LEU A 125 16.99 -9.93 8.26
C LEU A 125 15.56 -9.43 8.48
N LEU A 126 15.29 -8.15 8.22
CA LEU A 126 13.95 -7.58 8.36
C LEU A 126 12.96 -8.18 7.35
N ARG A 127 13.40 -8.50 6.12
CA ARG A 127 12.57 -9.20 5.13
C ARG A 127 12.23 -10.62 5.57
N ILE A 128 13.16 -11.34 6.16
CA ILE A 128 12.90 -12.67 6.73
C ILE A 128 11.85 -12.56 7.85
N ALA A 129 11.97 -11.57 8.74
CA ALA A 129 10.99 -11.34 9.80
C ALA A 129 9.60 -11.01 9.23
N SER A 130 9.52 -10.12 8.23
CA SER A 130 8.30 -9.73 7.52
C SER A 130 7.61 -10.96 6.89
N GLU A 131 8.32 -11.76 6.09
CA GLU A 131 7.78 -12.98 5.49
C GLU A 131 7.35 -14.01 6.54
N SER A 132 8.08 -14.13 7.63
CA SER A 132 7.71 -15.04 8.72
C SER A 132 6.40 -14.64 9.38
N ASN A 133 6.20 -13.34 9.67
CA ASN A 133 4.92 -12.85 10.23
C ASN A 133 3.76 -13.00 9.26
N LYS A 134 3.97 -12.69 7.98
CA LYS A 134 2.97 -12.90 6.92
C LYS A 134 2.47 -14.35 6.89
N TRP A 135 3.38 -15.33 6.92
CA TRP A 135 3.01 -16.74 6.97
C TRP A 135 2.32 -17.12 8.29
N HIS A 136 2.74 -16.53 9.41
CA HIS A 136 2.05 -16.71 10.69
C HIS A 136 0.59 -16.22 10.61
N MET A 137 0.36 -15.03 10.02
CA MET A 137 -1.00 -14.51 9.82
C MET A 137 -1.85 -15.46 8.98
N LEU A 138 -1.36 -15.91 7.83
CA LEU A 138 -2.10 -16.81 6.92
C LEU A 138 -2.40 -18.18 7.52
N LEU A 139 -1.48 -18.71 8.34
CA LEU A 139 -1.57 -20.08 8.85
C LEU A 139 -2.31 -20.21 10.17
N LYS A 140 -2.24 -19.19 11.03
CA LYS A 140 -2.62 -19.29 12.44
C LYS A 140 -3.61 -18.23 12.90
N HIS A 141 -3.55 -17.03 12.32
CA HIS A 141 -4.30 -15.89 12.84
C HIS A 141 -5.59 -15.62 12.06
N LEU A 142 -5.52 -15.64 10.72
CA LEU A 142 -6.70 -15.42 9.87
C LEU A 142 -7.65 -16.63 9.92
N PRO A 143 -8.97 -16.39 9.93
CA PRO A 143 -9.95 -17.40 9.60
C PRO A 143 -9.61 -18.08 8.27
N ARG A 144 -9.92 -19.37 8.18
CA ARG A 144 -9.49 -20.20 7.03
C ARG A 144 -10.06 -19.72 5.69
N ASP A 145 -11.28 -19.29 5.68
CA ASP A 145 -11.98 -18.72 4.52
C ASP A 145 -11.27 -17.46 4.03
N MET A 146 -10.97 -16.52 4.93
CA MET A 146 -10.24 -15.28 4.60
C MET A 146 -8.84 -15.54 4.05
N ALA A 147 -8.10 -16.48 4.67
CA ALA A 147 -6.79 -16.88 4.16
C ALA A 147 -6.90 -17.55 2.78
N THR A 148 -7.96 -18.35 2.55
CA THR A 148 -8.21 -19.01 1.27
C THR A 148 -8.50 -17.98 0.17
N HIS A 149 -9.42 -17.03 0.39
CA HIS A 149 -9.71 -15.97 -0.57
C HIS A 149 -8.46 -15.18 -0.98
N HIS A 150 -7.58 -14.88 -0.01
CA HIS A 150 -6.30 -14.24 -0.30
C HIS A 150 -5.36 -15.13 -1.13
N GLU A 151 -5.26 -16.42 -0.80
CA GLU A 151 -4.36 -17.37 -1.47
C GLU A 151 -4.81 -17.74 -2.89
N VAL A 152 -6.13 -17.86 -3.12
CA VAL A 152 -6.67 -18.15 -4.46
C VAL A 152 -6.76 -16.90 -5.34
N GLY A 153 -6.69 -15.71 -4.76
CA GLY A 153 -6.67 -14.44 -5.46
C GLY A 153 -8.06 -13.86 -5.75
N ASP A 154 -9.07 -14.16 -4.93
CA ASP A 154 -10.37 -13.45 -4.99
C ASP A 154 -10.21 -12.01 -4.51
N TYR A 155 -9.37 -11.80 -3.47
CA TYR A 155 -8.89 -10.50 -3.01
C TYR A 155 -7.46 -10.57 -2.47
N TYR A 156 -6.85 -9.43 -2.29
CA TYR A 156 -5.51 -9.29 -1.70
C TYR A 156 -5.58 -8.48 -0.40
N ILE A 157 -5.20 -9.11 0.72
CA ILE A 157 -5.03 -8.43 2.00
C ILE A 157 -3.66 -7.77 1.98
N HIS A 158 -3.62 -6.44 2.03
CA HIS A 158 -2.37 -5.70 2.09
C HIS A 158 -1.74 -5.77 3.47
N ASP A 159 -0.42 -5.65 3.49
CA ASP A 159 0.39 -5.52 4.72
C ASP A 159 0.14 -6.66 5.72
N LEU A 160 0.12 -7.90 5.21
CA LEU A 160 -0.05 -9.10 6.04
C LEU A 160 1.06 -9.28 7.07
N ASP A 161 2.24 -8.78 6.79
CA ASP A 161 3.40 -8.80 7.67
C ASP A 161 3.24 -7.85 8.88
N SER A 162 2.41 -6.84 8.75
CA SER A 162 2.07 -5.90 9.82
C SER A 162 0.60 -5.98 10.29
N TYR A 163 -0.13 -7.00 9.85
CA TYR A 163 -1.58 -7.14 9.99
C TYR A 163 -2.09 -6.91 11.41
N ASN A 164 -1.40 -7.46 12.40
CA ASN A 164 -1.74 -7.44 13.83
C ASN A 164 -0.86 -6.50 14.66
N LEU A 165 0.04 -5.76 14.02
CA LEU A 165 1.07 -5.00 14.73
C LEU A 165 0.84 -3.48 14.69
N THR A 166 0.22 -2.96 13.62
CA THR A 166 0.07 -1.52 13.44
C THR A 166 -0.97 -1.17 12.39
N THR A 167 -1.26 0.15 12.28
CA THR A 167 -2.02 0.78 11.19
C THR A 167 -1.09 1.16 10.03
N ASN A 168 -1.67 1.63 8.90
CA ASN A 168 -0.89 1.83 7.68
C ASN A 168 -0.25 3.22 7.58
N CYS A 169 -1.00 4.26 7.24
CA CYS A 169 -0.48 5.58 6.84
C CYS A 169 -0.94 6.69 7.80
N LEU A 170 -0.20 7.84 7.81
CA LEU A 170 -0.54 9.00 8.63
C LEU A 170 -0.13 10.32 7.97
N HIS A 171 -1.01 11.32 8.03
CA HIS A 171 -0.67 12.72 7.89
C HIS A 171 -0.25 13.30 9.24
N LEU A 172 1.04 13.59 9.40
CA LEU A 172 1.56 14.16 10.64
C LEU A 172 1.05 15.58 10.87
N PRO A 173 0.67 15.97 12.07
CA PRO A 173 0.31 17.36 12.42
C PRO A 173 1.59 18.20 12.52
N THR A 174 2.13 18.57 11.37
CA THR A 174 3.48 19.13 11.19
C THR A 174 3.67 20.41 11.97
N ARG A 175 2.72 21.34 11.89
CA ARG A 175 2.80 22.61 12.63
C ARG A 175 2.88 22.41 14.13
N ARG A 176 2.04 21.50 14.68
CA ARG A 176 2.08 21.14 16.10
C ARG A 176 3.44 20.61 16.55
N LEU A 177 4.06 19.74 15.73
CA LEU A 177 5.38 19.18 16.01
C LEU A 177 6.45 20.29 16.08
N LEU A 178 6.39 21.27 15.17
CA LEU A 178 7.33 22.40 15.14
C LEU A 178 7.10 23.43 16.25
N GLU A 179 5.86 23.64 16.68
CA GLU A 179 5.50 24.61 17.72
C GLU A 179 5.74 24.08 19.13
N LYS A 180 5.50 22.77 19.37
CA LYS A 180 5.55 22.18 20.71
C LYS A 180 6.74 21.28 20.95
N GLY A 181 7.40 20.82 19.89
CA GLY A 181 8.34 19.71 20.01
C GLY A 181 7.62 18.39 20.28
N PHE A 182 8.36 17.33 20.56
CA PHE A 182 7.82 15.99 20.81
C PHE A 182 8.83 15.08 21.50
N ASN A 183 8.38 13.95 22.03
CA ASN A 183 9.23 12.90 22.56
C ASN A 183 9.17 11.66 21.67
N THR A 184 10.33 11.13 21.26
CA THR A 184 10.42 9.92 20.43
C THR A 184 10.37 8.62 21.22
N GLY A 185 10.20 8.67 22.53
CA GLY A 185 10.35 7.53 23.46
C GLY A 185 11.77 7.37 24.00
N TYR A 186 12.76 8.02 23.38
CA TYR A 186 14.17 8.00 23.79
C TYR A 186 14.67 9.38 24.28
N GLY A 187 13.97 10.44 23.97
CA GLY A 187 14.33 11.78 24.35
C GLY A 187 13.37 12.83 23.79
N THR A 188 13.36 14.00 24.43
CA THR A 188 12.52 15.14 24.03
C THR A 188 13.26 16.02 23.02
N ILE A 189 12.58 16.36 21.94
CA ILE A 189 13.04 17.28 20.91
C ILE A 189 12.28 18.60 21.09
N ASN A 190 13.03 19.67 21.36
CA ASN A 190 12.47 21.00 21.53
C ASN A 190 12.05 21.62 20.18
N PRO A 191 11.13 22.59 20.19
CA PRO A 191 10.79 23.37 19.00
C PRO A 191 12.02 23.95 18.31
N PRO A 192 12.10 23.89 16.95
CA PRO A 192 13.22 24.42 16.21
C PRO A 192 13.25 25.95 16.22
N THR A 193 14.44 26.51 16.22
CA THR A 193 14.62 27.97 16.14
C THR A 193 15.07 28.45 14.77
N THR A 194 15.49 27.56 13.88
CA THR A 194 15.91 27.89 12.50
C THR A 194 15.38 26.89 11.51
N ILE A 195 15.39 27.26 10.24
CA ILE A 195 14.92 26.43 9.13
C ILE A 195 15.71 25.10 9.00
N GLU A 196 17.02 25.13 9.27
CA GLU A 196 17.88 23.95 9.19
C GLU A 196 17.46 22.91 10.26
N THR A 197 17.29 23.38 11.50
CA THR A 197 16.84 22.54 12.60
C THR A 197 15.42 22.02 12.34
N ALA A 198 14.54 22.86 11.79
CA ALA A 198 13.19 22.44 11.43
C ALA A 198 13.19 21.32 10.38
N GLY A 199 13.98 21.45 9.31
CA GLY A 199 14.12 20.41 8.30
C GLY A 199 14.60 19.08 8.89
N ALA A 200 15.62 19.12 9.78
CA ALA A 200 16.10 17.91 10.46
C ALA A 200 15.03 17.28 11.38
N ILE A 201 14.31 18.10 12.15
CA ILE A 201 13.24 17.63 13.05
C ILE A 201 12.09 16.97 12.28
N LEU A 202 11.71 17.51 11.11
CA LEU A 202 10.67 16.89 10.29
C LEU A 202 11.11 15.54 9.72
N CYS A 203 12.37 15.37 9.35
CA CYS A 203 12.91 14.07 8.98
C CYS A 203 12.88 13.08 10.16
N ILE A 204 13.25 13.52 11.36
CA ILE A 204 13.17 12.69 12.58
C ILE A 204 11.73 12.28 12.88
N ALA A 205 10.77 13.19 12.75
CA ALA A 205 9.36 12.90 12.96
C ALA A 205 8.82 11.83 11.97
N LEU A 206 9.20 11.92 10.68
CA LEU A 206 8.87 10.89 9.70
C LEU A 206 9.48 9.53 10.06
N GLN A 207 10.74 9.50 10.48
CA GLN A 207 11.43 8.27 10.86
C GLN A 207 10.86 7.67 12.15
N ALA A 208 10.57 8.48 13.15
CA ALA A 208 9.93 8.02 14.39
C ALA A 208 8.54 7.45 14.13
N SER A 209 7.76 8.10 13.26
CA SER A 209 6.45 7.61 12.83
C SER A 209 6.55 6.28 12.07
N GLN A 210 7.61 6.06 11.27
CA GLN A 210 7.84 4.79 10.55
C GLN A 210 8.23 3.63 11.48
N ASN A 211 8.68 3.90 12.70
CA ASN A 211 8.89 2.85 13.69
C ASN A 211 7.57 2.34 14.26
N ASP A 212 6.55 3.19 14.32
CA ASP A 212 5.23 2.85 14.84
C ASP A 212 4.27 2.37 13.74
N MET A 213 4.46 2.81 12.47
CA MET A 213 3.50 2.58 11.39
C MET A 213 4.19 2.10 10.11
N PHE A 214 3.55 1.16 9.40
CA PHE A 214 4.16 0.51 8.24
C PHE A 214 4.13 1.35 6.95
N GLY A 215 3.02 2.03 6.67
CA GLY A 215 2.76 2.69 5.38
C GLY A 215 3.39 4.07 5.22
N GLY A 216 2.85 4.85 4.29
CA GLY A 216 3.35 6.18 3.96
C GLY A 216 3.06 7.21 5.05
N GLN A 217 4.03 8.06 5.31
CA GLN A 217 3.92 9.19 6.25
C GLN A 217 4.01 10.50 5.49
N SER A 218 3.23 11.49 5.87
CA SER A 218 3.13 12.75 5.11
C SER A 218 3.18 13.99 5.98
N HIS A 219 3.83 15.03 5.45
CA HIS A 219 3.64 16.41 5.90
C HIS A 219 2.61 17.09 4.99
N PRO A 220 1.36 17.29 5.45
CA PRO A 220 0.26 17.69 4.57
C PRO A 220 0.26 19.16 4.15
N ASN A 221 1.05 20.02 4.80
CA ASN A 221 1.15 21.44 4.47
C ASN A 221 2.59 21.98 4.68
N PHE A 222 3.56 21.24 4.11
CA PHE A 222 4.97 21.35 4.42
C PHE A 222 5.54 22.76 4.29
N ASP A 223 5.30 23.44 3.16
CA ASP A 223 5.86 24.77 2.86
C ASP A 223 5.34 25.84 3.86
N ASN A 224 4.06 25.81 4.20
CA ASN A 224 3.46 26.74 5.16
C ASN A 224 3.89 26.43 6.59
N ASP A 225 3.96 25.15 6.96
CA ASP A 225 4.26 24.75 8.34
C ASP A 225 5.72 25.04 8.72
N ILE A 226 6.67 24.73 7.84
CA ILE A 226 8.09 24.97 8.14
C ILE A 226 8.46 26.46 8.05
N ALA A 227 7.72 27.24 7.27
CA ALA A 227 7.97 28.67 7.09
C ALA A 227 7.86 29.50 8.39
N ILE A 228 7.18 28.98 9.43
CA ILE A 228 7.12 29.64 10.75
C ILE A 228 8.50 29.90 11.37
N THR A 229 9.53 29.16 10.91
CA THR A 229 10.91 29.32 11.42
C THR A 229 11.72 30.36 10.65
N ILE A 230 11.23 30.86 9.52
CA ILE A 230 11.93 31.84 8.68
C ILE A 230 12.18 33.17 9.40
N PRO A 231 11.22 33.77 10.12
CA PRO A 231 11.45 35.03 10.85
C PRO A 231 12.60 34.92 11.87
N ASN A 232 12.68 33.80 12.59
CA ASN A 232 13.80 33.55 13.52
C ASN A 232 15.13 33.32 12.80
N THR A 233 15.10 32.59 11.71
CA THR A 233 16.30 32.39 10.86
C THR A 233 16.82 33.71 10.36
N ARG A 234 15.95 34.61 9.88
CA ARG A 234 16.29 35.96 9.46
C ARG A 234 16.90 36.78 10.59
N ARG A 235 16.33 36.76 11.79
CA ARG A 235 16.87 37.46 12.98
C ARG A 235 18.27 36.98 13.33
N LYS A 236 18.53 35.69 13.27
CA LYS A 236 19.89 35.13 13.49
C LYS A 236 20.87 35.59 12.42
N ILE A 237 20.50 35.60 11.14
CA ILE A 237 21.34 36.10 10.04
C ILE A 237 21.73 37.56 10.30
N ILE A 238 20.78 38.41 10.67
CA ILE A 238 21.03 39.83 11.00
C ILE A 238 21.98 39.94 12.18
N ALA A 239 21.80 39.14 13.23
CA ALA A 239 22.69 39.13 14.40
C ALA A 239 24.11 38.70 14.03
N ASP A 240 24.28 37.67 13.20
CA ASP A 240 25.57 37.16 12.72
C ASP A 240 26.32 38.24 11.89
N ILE A 241 25.60 38.89 10.94
CA ILE A 241 26.15 39.99 10.12
C ILE A 241 26.61 41.15 11.03
N LYS A 242 25.79 41.49 12.03
CA LYS A 242 26.09 42.56 12.99
C LYS A 242 27.34 42.24 13.83
N ALA A 243 27.48 41.02 14.30
CA ALA A 243 28.61 40.55 15.10
C ALA A 243 29.94 40.59 14.31
N THR A 244 29.88 40.43 12.99
CA THR A 244 31.05 40.49 12.09
C THR A 244 31.32 41.90 11.54
N GLY A 245 30.55 42.93 11.96
CA GLY A 245 30.72 44.32 11.49
C GLY A 245 30.19 44.58 10.08
N GLY A 246 29.39 43.65 9.52
CA GLY A 246 28.80 43.77 8.19
C GLY A 246 27.58 44.69 8.14
N ASP A 247 27.13 45.04 6.91
CA ASP A 247 25.95 45.86 6.69
C ASP A 247 24.66 45.03 6.83
N TRP A 248 24.20 44.91 8.06
CA TRP A 248 22.98 44.19 8.43
C TRP A 248 21.69 44.90 8.01
N LYS A 249 21.75 46.16 7.58
CA LYS A 249 20.61 46.93 7.07
C LYS A 249 20.36 46.69 5.58
N ASN A 250 21.30 46.05 4.89
CA ASN A 250 21.16 45.72 3.50
C ASN A 250 20.26 44.48 3.32
N ASP A 251 18.96 44.73 3.03
CA ASP A 251 17.98 43.69 2.84
C ASP A 251 18.32 42.70 1.71
N GLU A 252 19.01 43.14 0.65
CA GLU A 252 19.43 42.26 -0.45
C GLU A 252 20.43 41.20 0.05
N VAL A 253 21.41 41.62 0.84
CA VAL A 253 22.42 40.74 1.44
C VAL A 253 21.76 39.74 2.39
N VAL A 254 20.88 40.24 3.28
CA VAL A 254 20.12 39.39 4.22
C VAL A 254 19.28 38.36 3.47
N ASN A 255 18.53 38.77 2.44
CA ASN A 255 17.67 37.88 1.64
C ASN A 255 18.49 36.84 0.87
N LYS A 256 19.64 37.21 0.31
CA LYS A 256 20.54 36.27 -0.39
C LYS A 256 21.10 35.20 0.55
N ILE A 257 21.50 35.58 1.76
CA ILE A 257 21.97 34.64 2.79
C ILE A 257 20.79 33.75 3.23
N LEU A 258 19.61 34.32 3.49
CA LEU A 258 18.41 33.59 3.88
C LEU A 258 18.07 32.54 2.83
N LYS A 259 17.96 32.91 1.55
CA LYS A 259 17.64 31.98 0.46
C LYS A 259 18.64 30.83 0.42
N ARG A 260 19.95 31.12 0.55
CA ARG A 260 20.99 30.07 0.57
C ARG A 260 20.77 29.08 1.73
N ARG A 261 20.46 29.59 2.95
CA ARG A 261 20.22 28.74 4.13
C ARG A 261 18.95 27.89 3.97
N VAL A 262 17.88 28.46 3.43
CA VAL A 262 16.64 27.73 3.15
C VAL A 262 16.91 26.62 2.12
N CYS A 263 17.59 26.93 1.00
CA CYS A 263 17.92 25.92 0.01
C CYS A 263 18.78 24.79 0.61
N GLN A 264 19.77 25.12 1.45
CA GLN A 264 20.61 24.12 2.09
C GLN A 264 19.84 23.25 3.09
N ALA A 265 18.90 23.82 3.82
CA ALA A 265 17.99 23.05 4.69
C ALA A 265 17.13 22.07 3.86
N MET A 266 16.58 22.52 2.73
CA MET A 266 15.79 21.68 1.83
C MET A 266 16.62 20.56 1.18
N GLN A 267 17.86 20.85 0.79
CA GLN A 267 18.80 19.82 0.34
C GLN A 267 19.02 18.74 1.41
N GLY A 268 19.21 19.16 2.68
CA GLY A 268 19.33 18.25 3.81
C GLY A 268 18.13 17.32 3.98
N VAL A 269 16.92 17.85 3.81
CA VAL A 269 15.69 17.05 3.82
C VAL A 269 15.67 16.02 2.69
N VAL A 270 15.98 16.43 1.45
CA VAL A 270 16.02 15.52 0.30
C VAL A 270 17.04 14.40 0.51
N TYR A 271 18.24 14.74 0.98
CA TYR A 271 19.30 13.75 1.22
C TYR A 271 18.93 12.77 2.33
N ASN A 272 18.42 13.28 3.46
CA ASN A 272 18.03 12.44 4.59
C ASN A 272 16.98 11.40 4.19
N LEU A 273 15.89 11.82 3.52
CA LEU A 273 14.79 10.96 3.15
C LEU A 273 15.13 9.93 2.05
N ASN A 274 16.30 10.05 1.40
CA ASN A 274 16.76 9.12 0.36
C ASN A 274 17.93 8.23 0.80
N THR A 275 18.57 8.51 1.93
CA THR A 275 19.79 7.80 2.34
C THR A 275 19.69 7.08 3.67
N LEU A 276 18.78 7.47 4.56
CA LEU A 276 18.58 6.81 5.85
C LEU A 276 17.48 5.76 5.78
N HIS A 277 17.88 4.49 5.87
CA HIS A 277 16.98 3.34 5.89
C HIS A 277 16.45 3.12 7.32
N SER A 278 15.29 3.67 7.63
CA SER A 278 14.67 3.61 8.96
C SER A 278 13.34 2.84 9.00
N ARG A 279 12.83 2.42 7.83
CA ARG A 279 11.59 1.67 7.71
C ARG A 279 11.81 0.16 7.76
N ALA A 280 10.81 -0.59 8.25
CA ALA A 280 10.81 -2.06 8.21
C ALA A 280 11.12 -2.59 6.79
N GLY A 281 11.90 -3.70 6.72
CA GLY A 281 12.41 -4.19 5.44
C GLY A 281 13.61 -3.42 4.91
N SER A 282 14.24 -2.57 5.75
CA SER A 282 15.38 -1.71 5.41
C SER A 282 15.12 -0.80 4.20
N GLN A 283 13.94 -0.22 4.19
CA GLN A 283 13.56 0.80 3.21
C GLN A 283 13.86 2.21 3.73
N VAL A 284 14.09 3.15 2.83
CA VAL A 284 14.02 4.58 3.18
C VAL A 284 12.59 4.95 3.55
N PRO A 285 12.35 6.01 4.36
CA PRO A 285 11.01 6.39 4.76
C PRO A 285 10.09 6.60 3.55
N PHE A 286 8.95 5.89 3.53
CA PHE A 286 7.91 6.11 2.52
C PHE A 286 7.20 7.42 2.83
N SER A 287 7.77 8.51 2.36
CA SER A 287 7.41 9.87 2.74
C SER A 287 6.76 10.65 1.61
N SER A 288 5.88 11.56 1.96
CA SER A 288 5.29 12.52 1.04
C SER A 288 5.16 13.91 1.66
N ILE A 289 5.17 14.92 0.83
CA ILE A 289 4.93 16.31 1.22
C ILE A 289 3.93 16.94 0.26
N ASN A 290 3.06 17.80 0.81
CA ASN A 290 2.12 18.59 0.02
C ASN A 290 2.55 20.07 0.12
N ILE A 291 2.73 20.71 -1.04
CA ILE A 291 3.22 22.08 -1.21
C ILE A 291 2.46 22.83 -2.30
N GLY A 292 2.75 24.09 -2.52
CA GLY A 292 2.36 24.85 -3.71
C GLY A 292 1.26 25.89 -3.50
N LEU A 293 0.62 25.94 -2.32
CA LEU A 293 -0.32 27.01 -1.97
C LEU A 293 0.25 27.86 -0.80
N PRO A 294 1.27 28.68 -1.06
CA PRO A 294 1.89 29.43 0.01
C PRO A 294 0.95 30.53 0.55
N GLU A 295 0.85 30.59 1.89
CA GLU A 295 0.09 31.62 2.61
C GLU A 295 0.93 32.89 2.87
N SER A 296 2.23 32.82 2.60
CA SER A 296 3.18 33.90 2.81
C SER A 296 4.32 33.87 1.80
N LYS A 297 5.10 34.98 1.70
CA LYS A 297 6.33 35.03 0.92
C LYS A 297 7.39 34.06 1.46
N ASP A 298 7.41 33.83 2.77
CA ASP A 298 8.33 32.88 3.41
C ASP A 298 7.99 31.44 3.03
N ALA A 299 6.72 31.06 2.99
CA ALA A 299 6.28 29.77 2.51
C ALA A 299 6.57 29.58 1.01
N ALA A 300 6.39 30.63 0.20
CA ALA A 300 6.75 30.60 -1.22
C ALA A 300 8.26 30.39 -1.42
N LEU A 301 9.10 31.00 -0.59
CA LEU A 301 10.56 30.79 -0.60
C LEU A 301 10.92 29.34 -0.27
N VAL A 302 10.27 28.75 0.73
CA VAL A 302 10.47 27.33 1.07
C VAL A 302 10.09 26.43 -0.09
N CYS A 303 8.89 26.63 -0.68
CA CYS A 303 8.41 25.88 -1.82
C CYS A 303 9.38 25.98 -3.01
N GLU A 304 9.83 27.19 -3.35
CA GLU A 304 10.81 27.43 -4.41
C GLU A 304 12.13 26.70 -4.15
N CYS A 305 12.71 26.87 -2.96
CA CYS A 305 13.98 26.22 -2.61
C CYS A 305 13.88 24.71 -2.60
N PHE A 306 12.78 24.15 -2.09
CA PHE A 306 12.56 22.69 -2.09
C PHE A 306 12.52 22.13 -3.52
N LEU A 307 11.75 22.74 -4.40
CA LEU A 307 11.67 22.33 -5.81
C LEU A 307 13.03 22.46 -6.52
N GLN A 308 13.79 23.53 -6.27
CA GLN A 308 15.11 23.72 -6.86
C GLN A 308 16.10 22.66 -6.39
N GLU A 309 16.11 22.31 -5.10
CA GLU A 309 17.03 21.29 -4.58
C GLU A 309 16.63 19.87 -5.03
N TYR A 310 15.34 19.59 -5.10
CA TYR A 310 14.84 18.32 -5.64
C TYR A 310 15.17 18.17 -7.14
N GLU A 311 15.10 19.26 -7.93
CA GLU A 311 15.52 19.26 -9.35
C GLU A 311 16.99 18.85 -9.52
N LYS A 312 17.87 19.30 -8.64
CA LYS A 312 19.29 18.95 -8.68
C LYS A 312 19.53 17.45 -8.49
N GLY A 313 18.69 16.79 -7.68
CA GLY A 313 18.88 15.39 -7.31
C GLY A 313 19.85 15.21 -6.15
N LEU A 314 20.37 13.98 -5.99
CA LEU A 314 21.39 13.67 -5.01
C LEU A 314 22.78 14.11 -5.50
N GLY A 315 23.83 13.84 -4.74
CA GLY A 315 25.18 14.42 -4.92
C GLY A 315 25.76 14.39 -6.33
N CYS A 316 25.51 13.32 -7.09
CA CYS A 316 25.92 13.21 -8.51
C CYS A 316 24.73 13.40 -9.49
N GLY A 317 23.63 13.99 -9.03
CA GLY A 317 22.44 14.18 -9.84
C GLY A 317 21.51 12.97 -9.92
N GLU A 318 21.72 11.97 -9.05
CA GLU A 318 20.88 10.78 -8.99
C GLU A 318 19.42 11.15 -8.70
N GLN A 319 18.50 10.25 -9.14
CA GLN A 319 17.07 10.43 -8.97
C GLN A 319 16.68 10.30 -7.50
N PRO A 320 16.13 11.35 -6.86
CA PRO A 320 15.49 11.19 -5.56
C PRO A 320 14.22 10.34 -5.70
N ILE A 321 14.06 9.36 -4.80
CA ILE A 321 12.85 8.53 -4.77
C ILE A 321 11.81 9.20 -3.87
N PHE A 322 12.25 9.78 -2.76
CA PHE A 322 11.42 10.44 -1.76
C PHE A 322 11.87 11.88 -1.46
N PRO A 323 10.98 12.68 -0.87
CA PRO A 323 9.56 12.41 -0.68
C PRO A 323 8.79 12.46 -2.00
N ASN A 324 7.63 11.75 -2.07
CA ASN A 324 6.65 12.02 -3.10
C ASN A 324 6.13 13.45 -2.91
N ILE A 325 6.22 14.26 -3.94
CA ILE A 325 5.80 15.67 -3.89
C ILE A 325 4.43 15.82 -4.52
N ILE A 326 3.49 16.35 -3.76
CA ILE A 326 2.17 16.72 -4.23
C ILE A 326 2.12 18.25 -4.36
N PHE A 327 2.10 18.74 -5.60
CA PHE A 327 1.98 20.17 -5.88
C PHE A 327 0.51 20.55 -6.08
N ARG A 328 -0.02 21.37 -5.19
CA ARG A 328 -1.40 21.82 -5.23
C ARG A 328 -1.53 23.02 -6.19
N VAL A 329 -2.52 22.94 -7.08
CA VAL A 329 -2.82 23.98 -8.09
C VAL A 329 -4.21 24.55 -7.82
N LYS A 330 -4.30 25.88 -7.74
CA LYS A 330 -5.54 26.60 -7.47
C LYS A 330 -5.61 27.91 -8.27
N GLU A 331 -6.78 28.19 -8.82
CA GLU A 331 -7.08 29.45 -9.47
C GLU A 331 -6.98 30.63 -8.49
N GLY A 332 -6.40 31.74 -8.94
CA GLY A 332 -6.16 32.92 -8.12
C GLY A 332 -4.92 32.84 -7.23
N VAL A 333 -4.23 31.68 -7.18
CA VAL A 333 -3.03 31.50 -6.37
C VAL A 333 -1.81 31.21 -7.26
N ASN A 334 -1.85 30.14 -8.07
CA ASN A 334 -0.68 29.71 -8.85
C ASN A 334 -1.03 29.07 -10.20
N ARG A 335 -2.33 28.98 -10.58
CA ARG A 335 -2.76 28.28 -11.79
C ARG A 335 -2.58 29.10 -13.06
N ASN A 336 -2.91 30.38 -13.02
CA ASN A 336 -2.95 31.25 -14.19
C ASN A 336 -1.74 32.18 -14.26
N PRO A 337 -1.30 32.65 -15.45
CA PRO A 337 -0.14 33.52 -15.59
C PRO A 337 -0.20 34.83 -14.79
N LYS A 338 -1.38 35.29 -14.41
CA LYS A 338 -1.57 36.50 -13.59
C LYS A 338 -1.57 36.22 -12.09
N ASP A 339 -1.58 34.95 -11.69
CA ASP A 339 -1.62 34.58 -10.28
C ASP A 339 -0.25 34.87 -9.61
N PRO A 340 -0.22 35.28 -8.35
CA PRO A 340 1.00 35.77 -7.68
C PRO A 340 2.10 34.71 -7.60
N TYR A 341 1.75 33.44 -7.54
CA TYR A 341 2.68 32.32 -7.39
C TYR A 341 2.71 31.41 -8.63
N PHE A 342 2.30 31.87 -9.80
CA PHE A 342 2.34 31.10 -11.04
C PHE A 342 3.76 30.60 -11.38
N TYR A 343 4.80 31.34 -11.00
CA TYR A 343 6.18 30.94 -11.22
C TYR A 343 6.54 29.63 -10.48
N LEU A 344 5.89 29.33 -9.33
CA LEU A 344 6.07 28.06 -8.62
C LEU A 344 5.46 26.90 -9.41
N PHE A 345 4.30 27.09 -10.04
CA PHE A 345 3.70 26.06 -10.90
C PHE A 345 4.59 25.78 -12.12
N ARG A 346 5.12 26.81 -12.75
CA ARG A 346 6.11 26.63 -13.84
C ARG A 346 7.35 25.88 -13.37
N LEU A 347 7.88 26.21 -12.20
CA LEU A 347 9.00 25.49 -11.60
C LEU A 347 8.64 24.03 -11.30
N ALA A 348 7.46 23.77 -10.75
CA ALA A 348 6.97 22.42 -10.50
C ALA A 348 6.89 21.58 -11.79
N CYS A 349 6.37 22.15 -12.88
CA CYS A 349 6.37 21.50 -14.20
C CYS A 349 7.78 21.22 -14.72
N LYS A 350 8.74 22.15 -14.49
CA LYS A 350 10.14 21.95 -14.84
C LYS A 350 10.76 20.80 -14.05
N VAL A 351 10.50 20.71 -12.76
CA VAL A 351 10.97 19.60 -11.93
C VAL A 351 10.36 18.28 -12.38
N ALA A 352 9.05 18.26 -12.62
CA ALA A 352 8.33 17.07 -13.08
C ALA A 352 8.86 16.55 -14.43
N SER A 353 9.24 17.44 -15.36
CA SER A 353 9.81 17.03 -16.65
C SER A 353 11.19 16.35 -16.53
N LYS A 354 11.86 16.48 -15.41
CA LYS A 354 13.14 15.82 -15.14
C LYS A 354 13.03 14.64 -14.18
N ARG A 355 12.12 14.70 -13.21
CA ARG A 355 12.10 13.81 -12.04
C ARG A 355 10.83 12.98 -11.92
N MET A 356 9.83 13.09 -12.83
CA MET A 356 8.49 12.52 -12.68
C MET A 356 7.79 12.92 -11.36
N ASN A 357 8.31 13.91 -10.70
CA ASN A 357 7.81 14.52 -9.47
C ASN A 357 7.98 16.03 -9.59
N PRO A 358 7.03 16.83 -9.12
CA PRO A 358 5.81 16.50 -8.38
C PRO A 358 4.68 15.90 -9.24
N THR A 359 3.73 15.27 -8.57
CA THR A 359 2.36 15.06 -9.05
C THR A 359 1.51 16.31 -8.74
N PHE A 360 0.39 16.49 -9.45
CA PHE A 360 -0.38 17.73 -9.37
C PHE A 360 -1.79 17.47 -8.82
N MET A 361 -2.23 18.28 -7.84
CA MET A 361 -3.54 18.20 -7.24
C MET A 361 -4.37 19.44 -7.59
N ASN A 362 -5.56 19.23 -8.15
CA ASN A 362 -6.51 20.27 -8.49
C ASN A 362 -7.39 20.63 -7.29
N ILE A 363 -7.16 21.78 -6.68
CA ILE A 363 -7.99 22.23 -5.54
C ILE A 363 -9.36 22.73 -6.01
N ASP A 364 -9.48 23.15 -7.26
CA ASP A 364 -10.73 23.66 -7.83
C ASP A 364 -11.67 22.54 -8.33
N ALA A 365 -11.20 21.27 -8.39
CA ALA A 365 -12.06 20.13 -8.70
C ALA A 365 -13.13 19.94 -7.62
N THR A 366 -14.33 19.54 -8.01
CA THR A 366 -15.53 19.47 -7.15
C THR A 366 -15.25 18.78 -5.82
N PHE A 367 -14.61 17.62 -5.87
CA PHE A 367 -14.29 16.83 -4.69
C PHE A 367 -13.36 17.55 -3.71
N ASN A 368 -12.32 18.22 -4.19
CA ASN A 368 -11.37 18.94 -3.34
C ASN A 368 -11.93 20.29 -2.89
N LYS A 369 -12.63 20.99 -3.78
CA LYS A 369 -13.19 22.32 -3.52
C LYS A 369 -14.18 22.29 -2.37
N GLU A 370 -15.02 21.27 -2.29
CA GLU A 370 -16.00 21.10 -1.18
C GLU A 370 -15.33 21.18 0.19
N TYR A 371 -14.18 20.54 0.35
CA TYR A 371 -13.44 20.53 1.63
C TYR A 371 -12.62 21.80 1.83
N TYR A 372 -11.99 22.30 0.77
CA TYR A 372 -11.24 23.55 0.81
C TYR A 372 -12.13 24.73 1.25
N ASP A 373 -13.33 24.85 0.72
CA ASP A 373 -14.31 25.90 1.09
C ASP A 373 -14.79 25.76 2.55
N LYS A 374 -14.67 24.58 3.14
CA LYS A 374 -14.92 24.30 4.58
C LYS A 374 -13.68 24.52 5.47
N GLY A 375 -12.59 25.04 4.92
CA GLY A 375 -11.33 25.29 5.65
C GLY A 375 -10.45 24.04 5.83
N VAL A 376 -10.73 22.93 5.13
CA VAL A 376 -9.89 21.73 5.15
C VAL A 376 -9.00 21.74 3.92
N MET A 377 -7.69 21.87 4.10
CA MET A 377 -6.73 21.84 3.00
C MET A 377 -6.59 20.41 2.47
N PRO A 378 -7.02 20.13 1.22
CA PRO A 378 -6.86 18.80 0.65
C PRO A 378 -5.40 18.41 0.53
N ALA A 379 -5.09 17.17 0.91
CA ALA A 379 -3.76 16.58 0.79
C ALA A 379 -3.88 15.07 0.53
N THR A 380 -2.86 14.50 -0.10
CA THR A 380 -2.71 13.05 -0.24
C THR A 380 -1.44 12.57 0.44
N MET A 381 -1.40 11.30 0.78
CA MET A 381 -0.21 10.62 1.26
C MET A 381 0.13 9.40 0.43
N GLY A 382 1.39 9.00 0.48
CA GLY A 382 1.89 7.91 -0.35
C GLY A 382 1.69 8.24 -1.83
N CYS A 383 1.02 7.33 -2.56
CA CYS A 383 0.78 7.52 -3.99
C CYS A 383 -0.52 8.27 -4.28
N ARG A 384 -1.61 8.04 -3.53
CA ARG A 384 -2.94 8.55 -3.88
C ARG A 384 -3.99 8.52 -2.78
N THR A 385 -3.63 8.28 -1.52
CA THR A 385 -4.61 8.14 -0.43
C THR A 385 -5.22 9.47 -0.03
N TYR A 386 -6.56 9.56 -0.02
CA TYR A 386 -7.35 10.69 0.44
C TYR A 386 -8.06 10.38 1.75
N LEU A 387 -8.18 11.39 2.64
CA LEU A 387 -8.76 11.23 3.98
C LEU A 387 -9.59 12.45 4.39
N LEU A 388 -10.41 12.98 3.50
CA LEU A 388 -11.07 14.26 3.74
C LEU A 388 -12.27 14.16 4.70
N SER A 389 -13.14 13.15 4.55
CA SER A 389 -14.34 12.98 5.37
C SER A 389 -14.09 12.08 6.58
N ASP A 390 -14.77 12.36 7.69
CA ASP A 390 -14.79 11.54 8.90
C ASP A 390 -16.21 11.42 9.45
N ILE A 391 -16.74 10.20 9.57
CA ILE A 391 -18.09 9.95 10.12
C ILE A 391 -18.14 10.16 11.64
N ASN A 392 -16.98 10.07 12.31
CA ASN A 392 -16.88 10.14 13.77
C ASN A 392 -16.32 11.48 14.27
N GLY A 393 -16.01 12.40 13.35
CA GLY A 393 -15.40 13.68 13.71
C GLY A 393 -15.59 14.76 12.65
N LYS A 394 -14.93 15.88 12.88
CA LYS A 394 -14.88 16.93 11.85
C LYS A 394 -13.97 16.51 10.70
N PRO A 395 -14.30 16.92 9.46
CA PRO A 395 -13.37 16.73 8.36
C PRO A 395 -12.01 17.37 8.68
N CYS A 396 -10.96 16.59 8.57
CA CYS A 396 -9.57 17.05 8.72
C CYS A 396 -8.63 16.10 7.99
N VAL A 397 -7.41 16.54 7.76
CA VAL A 397 -6.36 15.76 7.14
C VAL A 397 -5.29 15.38 8.17
N GLU A 398 -4.82 16.37 8.94
CA GLU A 398 -3.79 16.17 9.95
C GLU A 398 -4.22 15.20 11.05
N GLY A 399 -3.29 14.38 11.49
CA GLY A 399 -3.54 13.36 12.52
C GLY A 399 -4.40 12.19 12.04
N ARG A 400 -4.68 12.07 10.74
CA ARG A 400 -5.49 10.97 10.20
C ARG A 400 -4.71 10.12 9.21
N GLY A 401 -5.10 8.86 9.11
CA GLY A 401 -4.42 7.88 8.28
C GLY A 401 -5.34 6.80 7.71
N ASN A 402 -4.79 6.01 6.80
CA ASN A 402 -5.40 4.78 6.35
C ASN A 402 -5.06 3.67 7.35
N ILE A 403 -6.07 2.96 7.84
CA ILE A 403 -5.88 1.86 8.78
C ILE A 403 -5.45 0.60 8.02
N ALA A 404 -6.23 0.21 7.02
CA ALA A 404 -5.94 -0.97 6.20
C ALA A 404 -6.69 -0.95 4.87
N PRO A 405 -6.06 -1.33 3.76
CA PRO A 405 -6.73 -1.64 2.51
C PRO A 405 -6.86 -3.16 2.27
N CYS A 406 -7.89 -3.54 1.50
CA CYS A 406 -8.03 -4.85 0.90
C CYS A 406 -8.51 -4.70 -0.54
N THR A 407 -7.90 -5.40 -1.50
CA THR A 407 -8.13 -5.18 -2.94
C THR A 407 -8.77 -6.39 -3.60
N MET A 408 -9.89 -6.16 -4.27
CA MET A 408 -10.65 -7.17 -5.02
C MET A 408 -10.05 -7.41 -6.42
N ASN A 409 -10.09 -8.67 -6.85
CA ASN A 409 -9.75 -9.10 -8.21
C ASN A 409 -11.02 -9.10 -9.07
N LEU A 410 -11.33 -7.99 -9.73
CA LEU A 410 -12.53 -7.88 -10.58
C LEU A 410 -12.50 -8.81 -11.80
N PRO A 411 -11.36 -8.99 -12.52
CA PRO A 411 -11.26 -9.96 -13.62
C PRO A 411 -11.69 -11.37 -13.23
N ARG A 412 -11.30 -11.85 -12.06
CA ARG A 412 -11.67 -13.17 -11.56
C ARG A 412 -13.19 -13.32 -11.40
N LEU A 413 -13.86 -12.28 -10.88
CA LEU A 413 -15.34 -12.28 -10.81
C LEU A 413 -15.97 -12.35 -12.21
N ALA A 414 -15.43 -11.59 -13.16
CA ALA A 414 -15.94 -11.56 -14.52
C ALA A 414 -15.75 -12.90 -15.26
N ILE A 415 -14.61 -13.59 -15.04
CA ILE A 415 -14.38 -14.96 -15.55
C ILE A 415 -15.45 -15.91 -15.02
N LYS A 416 -15.68 -15.90 -13.69
CA LYS A 416 -16.68 -16.76 -13.03
C LYS A 416 -18.10 -16.43 -13.47
N ALA A 417 -18.41 -15.16 -13.74
CA ALA A 417 -19.74 -14.72 -14.20
C ALA A 417 -20.05 -15.08 -15.66
N ASN A 418 -19.05 -15.47 -16.45
CA ASN A 418 -19.20 -15.96 -17.81
C ASN A 418 -20.13 -15.09 -18.68
N LYS A 419 -19.82 -13.77 -18.79
CA LYS A 419 -20.57 -12.74 -19.53
C LYS A 419 -21.96 -12.41 -18.96
N ASN A 420 -22.39 -13.00 -17.85
CA ASN A 420 -23.64 -12.65 -17.21
C ASN A 420 -23.44 -11.48 -16.26
N ILE A 421 -23.94 -10.30 -16.66
CA ILE A 421 -23.78 -9.05 -15.92
C ILE A 421 -24.51 -9.09 -14.57
N GLU A 422 -25.68 -9.70 -14.48
CA GLU A 422 -26.45 -9.81 -13.23
C GLU A 422 -25.72 -10.71 -12.22
N VAL A 423 -25.20 -11.85 -12.67
CA VAL A 423 -24.36 -12.75 -11.85
C VAL A 423 -23.10 -12.01 -11.38
N PHE A 424 -22.48 -11.22 -12.26
CA PHE A 424 -21.30 -10.43 -11.91
C PHE A 424 -21.61 -9.43 -10.77
N PHE A 425 -22.67 -8.63 -10.90
CA PHE A 425 -23.02 -7.65 -9.86
C PHE A 425 -23.39 -8.29 -8.53
N LYS A 426 -24.11 -9.42 -8.57
CA LYS A 426 -24.41 -10.21 -7.37
C LYS A 426 -23.12 -10.68 -6.68
N SER A 427 -22.20 -11.28 -7.45
CA SER A 427 -20.92 -11.75 -6.93
C SER A 427 -20.03 -10.59 -6.46
N LEU A 428 -20.14 -9.40 -7.07
CA LEU A 428 -19.44 -8.20 -6.63
C LEU A 428 -19.94 -7.74 -5.24
N ASP A 429 -21.24 -7.73 -5.02
CA ASP A 429 -21.81 -7.40 -3.71
C ASP A 429 -21.40 -8.42 -2.63
N GLU A 430 -21.41 -9.71 -2.96
CA GLU A 430 -20.95 -10.79 -2.08
C GLU A 430 -19.45 -10.61 -1.74
N LEU A 431 -18.60 -10.32 -2.73
CA LEU A 431 -17.17 -10.09 -2.50
C LEU A 431 -16.90 -8.80 -1.69
N CYS A 432 -17.68 -7.75 -1.90
CA CYS A 432 -17.58 -6.53 -1.07
C CYS A 432 -17.88 -6.84 0.40
N GLU A 433 -18.87 -7.71 0.67
CA GLU A 433 -19.20 -8.15 2.03
C GLU A 433 -18.08 -9.01 2.64
N GLU A 434 -17.46 -9.91 1.87
CA GLU A 434 -16.32 -10.70 2.32
C GLU A 434 -15.10 -9.80 2.66
N VAL A 435 -14.82 -8.80 1.82
CA VAL A 435 -13.77 -7.80 2.09
C VAL A 435 -14.09 -6.99 3.35
N ARG A 436 -15.36 -6.60 3.54
CA ARG A 436 -15.78 -5.93 4.76
C ARG A 436 -15.56 -6.82 6.00
N LEU A 437 -15.93 -8.11 5.93
CA LEU A 437 -15.71 -9.07 7.02
C LEU A 437 -14.20 -9.17 7.35
N GLN A 438 -13.35 -9.23 6.33
CA GLN A 438 -11.90 -9.26 6.49
C GLN A 438 -11.38 -7.99 7.18
N LEU A 439 -11.83 -6.80 6.76
CA LEU A 439 -11.44 -5.53 7.38
C LEU A 439 -11.95 -5.43 8.82
N MET A 440 -13.14 -5.92 9.12
CA MET A 440 -13.66 -5.99 10.49
C MET A 440 -12.86 -6.96 11.36
N HIS A 441 -12.40 -8.09 10.82
CA HIS A 441 -11.49 -8.98 11.54
C HIS A 441 -10.17 -8.27 11.89
N ARG A 442 -9.65 -7.45 10.97
CA ARG A 442 -8.45 -6.63 11.25
C ARG A 442 -8.73 -5.56 12.31
N TYR A 443 -9.92 -4.92 12.28
CA TYR A 443 -10.35 -4.00 13.33
C TYR A 443 -10.35 -4.67 14.71
N GLU A 444 -10.98 -5.84 14.85
CA GLU A 444 -11.03 -6.62 16.08
C GLU A 444 -9.62 -7.08 16.57
N THR A 445 -8.70 -7.21 15.65
CA THR A 445 -7.29 -7.53 15.95
C THR A 445 -6.55 -6.30 16.45
N LEU A 446 -6.63 -5.18 15.71
CA LEU A 446 -5.89 -3.96 16.02
C LEU A 446 -6.39 -3.25 17.27
N LYS A 447 -7.67 -3.35 17.62
CA LYS A 447 -8.20 -2.75 18.86
C LYS A 447 -7.61 -3.32 20.15
N LYS A 448 -6.90 -4.46 20.06
CA LYS A 448 -6.19 -5.06 21.20
C LYS A 448 -4.85 -4.37 21.46
N LEU A 449 -4.33 -3.62 20.49
CA LEU A 449 -3.13 -2.82 20.66
C LEU A 449 -3.39 -1.69 21.65
N LYS A 450 -2.32 -1.28 22.31
CA LYS A 450 -2.32 -0.22 23.32
C LYS A 450 -1.48 0.95 22.85
N VAL A 451 -1.68 2.11 23.44
CA VAL A 451 -0.88 3.32 23.15
C VAL A 451 0.63 3.04 23.26
N LYS A 452 1.06 2.22 24.22
CA LYS A 452 2.48 1.84 24.38
C LYS A 452 3.07 1.03 23.22
N ASP A 453 2.21 0.43 22.37
CA ASP A 453 2.63 -0.33 21.19
C ASP A 453 2.87 0.61 19.99
N MET A 454 2.41 1.87 20.08
CA MET A 454 2.62 2.96 19.13
C MET A 454 3.04 4.24 19.89
N PRO A 455 4.22 4.23 20.55
CA PRO A 455 4.60 5.21 21.56
C PRO A 455 4.76 6.63 21.02
N PHE A 456 5.17 6.80 19.76
CA PHE A 456 5.32 8.11 19.15
C PHE A 456 3.98 8.65 18.64
N VAL A 457 3.32 7.93 17.73
CA VAL A 457 2.12 8.49 17.07
C VAL A 457 0.90 8.55 17.99
N CYS A 458 0.70 7.55 18.85
CA CYS A 458 -0.39 7.54 19.83
C CYS A 458 0.04 8.16 21.16
N GLY A 459 1.27 7.89 21.62
CA GLY A 459 1.77 8.39 22.89
C GLY A 459 1.93 9.92 22.94
N GLU A 460 2.30 10.54 21.81
CA GLU A 460 2.36 12.00 21.67
C GLU A 460 1.02 12.63 21.22
N GLY A 461 -0.04 11.82 21.08
CA GLY A 461 -1.35 12.31 20.64
C GLY A 461 -1.33 12.91 19.22
N LEU A 462 -0.52 12.35 18.30
CA LEU A 462 -0.36 12.87 16.93
C LEU A 462 -1.43 12.33 15.97
N ILE A 463 -2.12 11.30 16.37
CA ILE A 463 -3.20 10.69 15.60
C ILE A 463 -4.55 10.95 16.27
N VAL A 464 -5.53 11.37 15.48
CA VAL A 464 -6.87 11.71 15.98
C VAL A 464 -7.50 10.53 16.71
N GLY A 465 -8.00 10.77 17.91
CA GLY A 465 -8.55 9.75 18.81
C GLY A 465 -7.54 9.18 19.80
N SER A 466 -6.27 9.60 19.75
CA SER A 466 -5.26 9.21 20.75
C SER A 466 -5.05 10.27 21.83
N GLU A 467 -5.63 11.45 21.66
CA GLU A 467 -5.47 12.54 22.62
C GLU A 467 -6.06 12.17 23.98
N GLY A 468 -5.23 12.28 25.03
CA GLY A 468 -5.63 12.01 26.42
C GLY A 468 -5.73 10.53 26.80
N LEU A 469 -5.33 9.61 25.92
CA LEU A 469 -5.22 8.19 26.25
C LEU A 469 -3.96 7.91 27.09
N ASP A 470 -4.09 7.01 28.06
CA ASP A 470 -2.96 6.50 28.82
C ASP A 470 -2.23 5.37 28.07
N LYS A 471 -0.94 5.14 28.38
CA LYS A 471 -0.09 4.14 27.72
C LYS A 471 -0.67 2.73 27.65
N ASN A 472 -1.56 2.36 28.56
CA ASN A 472 -2.21 1.04 28.60
C ASN A 472 -3.61 1.01 28.01
N ASP A 473 -4.12 2.16 27.54
CA ASP A 473 -5.42 2.22 26.88
C ASP A 473 -5.36 1.62 25.49
N SER A 474 -6.52 1.12 25.02
CA SER A 474 -6.68 0.62 23.66
C SER A 474 -6.62 1.76 22.64
N ILE A 475 -6.03 1.49 21.47
CA ILE A 475 -6.07 2.42 20.32
C ILE A 475 -7.40 2.37 19.56
N GLU A 476 -8.45 1.71 20.09
CA GLU A 476 -9.75 1.64 19.41
C GLU A 476 -10.32 3.01 19.00
N PRO A 477 -10.23 4.08 19.80
CA PRO A 477 -10.67 5.41 19.37
C PRO A 477 -9.99 5.89 18.07
N VAL A 478 -8.70 5.62 17.91
CA VAL A 478 -7.92 5.93 16.69
C VAL A 478 -8.49 5.22 15.46
N LEU A 479 -8.85 3.94 15.61
CA LEU A 479 -9.34 3.11 14.50
C LEU A 479 -10.67 3.63 13.91
N LYS A 480 -11.43 4.40 14.68
CA LYS A 480 -12.72 5.00 14.26
C LYS A 480 -12.53 6.18 13.31
N HIS A 481 -11.40 6.88 13.40
CA HIS A 481 -11.12 8.08 12.61
C HIS A 481 -10.35 7.80 11.33
N GLY A 482 -9.62 6.70 11.25
CA GLY A 482 -8.89 6.30 10.03
C GLY A 482 -9.78 5.68 8.97
N THR A 483 -9.26 5.52 7.74
CA THR A 483 -10.01 4.91 6.63
C THR A 483 -9.76 3.41 6.50
N TRP A 484 -10.81 2.70 6.07
CA TRP A 484 -10.83 1.27 5.77
C TRP A 484 -11.08 1.12 4.27
N GLY A 485 -10.02 0.84 3.50
CA GLY A 485 -10.05 0.88 2.04
C GLY A 485 -10.57 -0.41 1.42
N ILE A 486 -11.65 -0.33 0.62
CA ILE A 486 -12.10 -1.40 -0.27
C ILE A 486 -11.61 -1.05 -1.67
N GLY A 487 -10.56 -1.72 -2.09
CA GLY A 487 -9.89 -1.47 -3.36
C GLY A 487 -10.29 -2.44 -4.46
N PHE A 488 -9.89 -2.13 -5.67
CA PHE A 488 -10.08 -2.98 -6.84
C PHE A 488 -8.98 -2.80 -7.87
N ILE A 489 -8.83 -3.83 -8.74
CA ILE A 489 -7.89 -3.84 -9.86
C ILE A 489 -8.54 -4.52 -11.06
N GLY A 490 -8.12 -4.16 -12.29
CA GLY A 490 -8.47 -4.87 -13.50
C GLY A 490 -9.84 -4.53 -14.08
N LEU A 491 -10.30 -3.27 -13.97
CA LEU A 491 -11.58 -2.85 -14.56
C LEU A 491 -11.61 -3.06 -16.08
N ALA A 492 -10.51 -2.77 -16.78
CA ALA A 492 -10.41 -2.95 -18.23
C ALA A 492 -10.57 -4.42 -18.64
N GLU A 493 -9.89 -5.34 -17.97
CA GLU A 493 -9.98 -6.78 -18.19
C GLU A 493 -11.38 -7.30 -17.87
N THR A 494 -11.99 -6.80 -16.81
CA THR A 494 -13.38 -7.11 -16.42
C THR A 494 -14.37 -6.77 -17.52
N LEU A 495 -14.28 -5.57 -18.07
CA LEU A 495 -15.15 -5.13 -19.15
C LEU A 495 -14.94 -5.93 -20.44
N LYS A 496 -13.68 -6.27 -20.78
CA LYS A 496 -13.36 -7.17 -21.89
C LYS A 496 -14.01 -8.54 -21.74
N LEU A 497 -14.01 -9.08 -20.52
CA LEU A 497 -14.63 -10.37 -20.24
C LEU A 497 -16.15 -10.33 -20.32
N LEU A 498 -16.77 -9.26 -19.82
CA LEU A 498 -18.23 -9.14 -19.77
C LEU A 498 -18.85 -8.80 -21.13
N ILE A 499 -18.29 -7.83 -21.85
CA ILE A 499 -18.89 -7.27 -23.07
C ILE A 499 -17.94 -7.19 -24.29
N GLY A 500 -16.72 -7.74 -24.18
CA GLY A 500 -15.76 -7.82 -25.27
C GLY A 500 -14.95 -6.54 -25.53
N LYS A 501 -15.25 -5.42 -24.86
CA LYS A 501 -14.59 -4.12 -25.01
C LYS A 501 -14.28 -3.51 -23.65
N HIS A 502 -13.15 -2.83 -23.50
CA HIS A 502 -12.89 -2.02 -22.31
C HIS A 502 -13.35 -0.56 -22.46
N HIS A 503 -13.34 0.20 -21.38
CA HIS A 503 -13.88 1.57 -21.32
C HIS A 503 -13.14 2.61 -22.20
N GLY A 504 -11.93 2.30 -22.70
CA GLY A 504 -11.26 3.09 -23.73
C GLY A 504 -11.83 2.87 -25.14
N GLU A 505 -12.57 1.77 -25.38
CA GLU A 505 -12.99 1.34 -26.72
C GLU A 505 -14.46 1.67 -27.06
N SER A 506 -15.33 1.83 -26.06
CA SER A 506 -16.74 2.11 -26.30
C SER A 506 -17.44 2.83 -25.15
N LYS A 507 -18.50 3.57 -25.48
CA LYS A 507 -19.34 4.25 -24.49
C LYS A 507 -20.11 3.26 -23.59
N ASP A 508 -20.58 2.14 -24.12
CA ASP A 508 -21.28 1.13 -23.31
C ASP A 508 -20.34 0.54 -22.26
N ALA A 509 -19.07 0.34 -22.62
CA ALA A 509 -18.06 -0.10 -21.66
C ALA A 509 -17.71 0.99 -20.62
N GLN A 510 -17.73 2.27 -21.02
CA GLN A 510 -17.57 3.38 -20.06
C GLN A 510 -18.70 3.40 -19.04
N GLU A 511 -19.94 3.28 -19.51
CA GLU A 511 -21.12 3.27 -18.65
C GLU A 511 -21.11 2.06 -17.70
N LEU A 512 -20.85 0.86 -18.22
CA LEU A 512 -20.76 -0.35 -17.38
C LEU A 512 -19.62 -0.24 -16.37
N GLY A 513 -18.46 0.27 -16.78
CA GLY A 513 -17.32 0.50 -15.89
C GLY A 513 -17.66 1.48 -14.77
N TYR A 514 -18.32 2.57 -15.10
CA TYR A 514 -18.81 3.55 -14.13
C TYR A 514 -19.77 2.90 -13.11
N GLN A 515 -20.75 2.10 -13.59
CA GLN A 515 -21.70 1.40 -12.73
C GLN A 515 -21.02 0.37 -11.79
N ILE A 516 -19.99 -0.32 -12.27
CA ILE A 516 -19.21 -1.26 -11.44
C ILE A 516 -18.55 -0.52 -10.26
N VAL A 517 -17.82 0.55 -10.54
CA VAL A 517 -17.13 1.31 -9.49
C VAL A 517 -18.11 2.05 -8.58
N LYS A 518 -19.20 2.55 -9.14
CA LYS A 518 -20.31 3.15 -8.38
C LYS A 518 -20.91 2.14 -7.39
N ARG A 519 -21.12 0.88 -7.80
CA ARG A 519 -21.61 -0.18 -6.91
C ARG A 519 -20.66 -0.45 -5.75
N ILE A 520 -19.33 -0.47 -5.99
CA ILE A 520 -18.33 -0.59 -4.93
C ILE A 520 -18.45 0.58 -3.96
N ARG A 521 -18.55 1.81 -4.48
CA ARG A 521 -18.72 3.01 -3.68
C ARG A 521 -19.99 2.98 -2.83
N GLU A 522 -21.12 2.59 -3.39
CA GLU A 522 -22.40 2.46 -2.69
C GLU A 522 -22.31 1.44 -1.55
N ASN A 523 -21.61 0.31 -1.76
CA ASN A 523 -21.37 -0.67 -0.70
C ASN A 523 -20.49 -0.08 0.41
N CYS A 524 -19.42 0.65 0.08
CA CYS A 524 -18.61 1.37 1.07
C CYS A 524 -19.46 2.36 1.91
N ASP A 525 -20.31 3.14 1.25
CA ASP A 525 -21.17 4.12 1.93
C ASP A 525 -22.20 3.44 2.84
N LYS A 526 -22.80 2.31 2.43
CA LYS A 526 -23.66 1.48 3.28
C LYS A 526 -22.91 0.95 4.50
N PHE A 527 -21.70 0.42 4.31
CA PHE A 527 -20.89 -0.10 5.41
C PHE A 527 -20.48 1.04 6.37
N LYS A 528 -20.10 2.20 5.83
CA LYS A 528 -19.78 3.40 6.62
C LYS A 528 -20.94 3.78 7.54
N GLN A 529 -22.16 3.81 7.02
CA GLN A 529 -23.34 4.18 7.82
C GLN A 529 -23.69 3.09 8.84
N LYS A 530 -23.63 1.83 8.46
CA LYS A 530 -24.01 0.69 9.32
C LYS A 530 -23.02 0.46 10.47
N TYR A 531 -21.71 0.51 10.19
CA TYR A 531 -20.67 0.15 11.16
C TYR A 531 -20.02 1.36 11.82
N LYS A 532 -20.36 2.58 11.40
CA LYS A 532 -19.77 3.84 11.90
C LYS A 532 -18.24 3.85 11.82
N LEU A 533 -17.70 3.30 10.73
CA LEU A 533 -16.28 3.32 10.37
C LEU A 533 -16.12 3.93 8.99
N ASN A 534 -14.99 4.58 8.72
CA ASN A 534 -14.74 5.28 7.46
C ASN A 534 -14.38 4.30 6.32
N PHE A 535 -15.31 3.42 5.93
CA PHE A 535 -15.14 2.62 4.71
C PHE A 535 -15.11 3.53 3.48
N ALA A 536 -14.16 3.29 2.59
CA ALA A 536 -13.96 4.11 1.41
C ALA A 536 -13.60 3.28 0.18
N CYS A 537 -14.12 3.66 -0.99
CA CYS A 537 -13.74 3.07 -2.27
C CYS A 537 -12.33 3.55 -2.66
N TYR A 538 -11.46 2.61 -3.01
CA TYR A 538 -10.05 2.87 -3.21
C TYR A 538 -9.58 2.40 -4.58
N ALA A 539 -9.12 3.31 -5.42
CA ALA A 539 -8.41 2.96 -6.64
C ALA A 539 -7.01 2.48 -6.26
N THR A 540 -6.86 1.19 -6.02
CA THR A 540 -5.64 0.58 -5.45
C THR A 540 -4.40 0.99 -6.23
N PRO A 541 -3.33 1.49 -5.58
CA PRO A 541 -2.01 1.58 -6.19
C PRO A 541 -1.50 0.15 -6.35
N ALA A 542 -1.63 -0.39 -7.56
CA ALA A 542 -1.44 -1.82 -7.76
C ALA A 542 0.02 -2.25 -7.58
N GLU A 543 0.99 -1.41 -7.99
CA GLU A 543 2.41 -1.75 -7.91
C GLU A 543 2.66 -3.23 -8.32
N GLY A 544 3.35 -4.01 -7.48
CA GLY A 544 3.55 -5.44 -7.70
C GLY A 544 2.27 -6.30 -7.72
N LEU A 545 1.12 -5.77 -7.24
CA LEU A 545 -0.15 -6.50 -7.26
C LEU A 545 -0.68 -6.71 -8.69
N SER A 546 -0.38 -5.79 -9.63
CA SER A 546 -0.69 -5.96 -11.06
C SER A 546 -0.22 -7.30 -11.61
N GLY A 547 0.92 -7.80 -11.13
CA GLY A 547 1.52 -9.06 -11.54
C GLY A 547 1.14 -10.28 -10.69
N LYS A 548 0.37 -10.11 -9.59
CA LYS A 548 0.09 -11.22 -8.66
C LYS A 548 -1.17 -12.00 -8.95
N PHE A 549 -2.23 -11.36 -9.43
CA PHE A 549 -3.52 -12.01 -9.65
C PHE A 549 -3.54 -12.85 -10.94
N PHE A 550 -3.02 -12.32 -12.05
CA PHE A 550 -3.15 -13.00 -13.34
C PHE A 550 -2.52 -14.40 -13.36
N PRO A 551 -1.38 -14.71 -12.69
CA PRO A 551 -0.85 -16.07 -12.68
C PRO A 551 -1.75 -17.05 -11.91
N LEU A 552 -2.46 -16.59 -10.90
CA LEU A 552 -3.43 -17.40 -10.17
C LEU A 552 -4.64 -17.72 -11.03
N ASP A 553 -5.12 -16.72 -11.78
CA ASP A 553 -6.25 -16.88 -12.68
C ASP A 553 -5.87 -17.70 -13.92
N GLU A 554 -4.67 -17.52 -14.50
CA GLU A 554 -4.17 -18.35 -15.59
C GLU A 554 -4.04 -19.82 -15.19
N LYS A 555 -3.56 -20.08 -13.96
CA LYS A 555 -3.44 -21.44 -13.42
C LYS A 555 -4.79 -22.13 -13.25
N GLU A 556 -5.82 -21.40 -12.84
CA GLU A 556 -7.15 -21.97 -12.54
C GLU A 556 -8.06 -22.03 -13.77
N PHE A 557 -8.06 -20.97 -14.59
CA PHE A 557 -9.00 -20.81 -15.72
C PHE A 557 -8.33 -20.96 -17.10
N GLY A 558 -7.01 -21.11 -17.14
CA GLY A 558 -6.25 -21.21 -18.39
C GLY A 558 -5.93 -19.85 -19.01
N LYS A 559 -5.36 -19.93 -20.23
CA LYS A 559 -4.98 -18.76 -21.01
C LYS A 559 -6.20 -18.10 -21.65
N ILE A 560 -6.55 -16.91 -21.17
CA ILE A 560 -7.61 -16.08 -21.73
C ILE A 560 -6.92 -14.92 -22.48
N PRO A 561 -7.09 -14.83 -23.83
CA PRO A 561 -6.46 -13.80 -24.64
C PRO A 561 -6.73 -12.40 -24.10
N TRP A 562 -5.70 -11.57 -24.10
CA TRP A 562 -5.70 -10.17 -23.61
C TRP A 562 -6.00 -10.00 -22.10
N VAL A 563 -6.43 -11.03 -21.39
CA VAL A 563 -6.71 -11.01 -19.96
C VAL A 563 -5.54 -11.66 -19.19
N THR A 564 -5.48 -13.00 -19.18
CA THR A 564 -4.39 -13.71 -18.46
C THR A 564 -3.09 -13.82 -19.28
N THR A 565 -3.13 -13.56 -20.58
CA THR A 565 -1.94 -13.57 -21.46
C THR A 565 -1.19 -12.26 -21.55
N LYS A 566 -1.72 -11.18 -20.96
CA LYS A 566 -1.11 -9.83 -21.00
C LYS A 566 0.08 -9.69 -20.05
N GLY A 567 0.20 -10.55 -19.04
CA GLY A 567 1.29 -10.52 -18.06
C GLY A 567 1.03 -9.61 -16.86
N TYR A 568 -0.06 -8.87 -16.85
CA TYR A 568 -0.51 -8.02 -15.73
C TYR A 568 -2.00 -7.67 -15.85
N TYR A 569 -2.62 -7.25 -14.76
CA TYR A 569 -3.93 -6.60 -14.76
C TYR A 569 -3.78 -5.08 -14.67
N THR A 570 -4.61 -4.38 -15.42
CA THR A 570 -4.61 -2.91 -15.44
C THR A 570 -4.92 -2.36 -14.06
N ASN A 571 -4.18 -1.33 -13.67
CA ASN A 571 -4.33 -0.69 -12.37
C ASN A 571 -5.70 -0.01 -12.24
N SER A 572 -6.46 -0.38 -11.22
CA SER A 572 -7.76 0.20 -10.85
C SER A 572 -8.69 0.50 -12.05
N PHE A 573 -9.06 1.77 -12.26
CA PHE A 573 -9.93 2.25 -13.33
C PHE A 573 -9.20 2.78 -14.56
N HIS A 574 -7.88 2.67 -14.63
CA HIS A 574 -7.12 3.28 -15.72
C HIS A 574 -7.45 2.64 -17.07
N VAL A 575 -7.44 3.47 -18.12
CA VAL A 575 -7.37 2.96 -19.49
C VAL A 575 -6.00 2.28 -19.67
N PRO A 576 -5.95 1.07 -20.28
CA PRO A 576 -4.70 0.35 -20.47
C PRO A 576 -3.63 1.19 -21.19
N VAL A 577 -2.40 1.12 -20.69
CA VAL A 577 -1.29 1.95 -21.20
C VAL A 577 -0.86 1.59 -22.61
N ASP A 578 -1.13 0.36 -23.04
CA ASP A 578 -0.86 -0.17 -24.39
C ASP A 578 -1.98 0.18 -25.40
N TYR A 579 -3.07 0.80 -24.97
CA TYR A 579 -4.15 1.23 -25.84
C TYR A 579 -3.88 2.62 -26.42
N ALA A 580 -3.86 2.70 -27.75
CA ALA A 580 -3.64 3.96 -28.47
C ALA A 580 -4.85 4.89 -28.31
N ILE A 581 -4.72 5.89 -27.46
CA ILE A 581 -5.75 6.89 -27.17
C ILE A 581 -5.09 8.25 -26.92
N SER A 582 -5.77 9.34 -27.27
CA SER A 582 -5.27 10.67 -26.94
C SER A 582 -5.33 10.93 -25.42
N VAL A 583 -4.38 11.73 -24.91
CA VAL A 583 -4.37 12.15 -23.50
C VAL A 583 -5.71 12.79 -23.11
N ALA A 584 -6.27 13.60 -23.99
CA ALA A 584 -7.54 14.27 -23.75
C ALA A 584 -8.71 13.29 -23.55
N GLU A 585 -8.82 12.28 -24.40
CA GLU A 585 -9.84 11.24 -24.30
C GLU A 585 -9.62 10.37 -23.07
N LYS A 586 -8.39 9.92 -22.81
CA LYS A 586 -8.04 9.15 -21.60
C LYS A 586 -8.48 9.87 -20.34
N LEU A 587 -8.10 11.15 -20.18
CA LEU A 587 -8.45 11.94 -19.00
C LEU A 587 -9.96 12.18 -18.89
N THR A 588 -10.67 12.34 -20.00
CA THR A 588 -12.13 12.47 -20.02
C THR A 588 -12.81 11.18 -19.54
N ILE A 589 -12.30 10.01 -19.95
CA ILE A 589 -12.83 8.70 -19.54
C ILE A 589 -12.55 8.42 -18.07
N GLU A 590 -11.38 8.78 -17.57
CA GLU A 590 -10.95 8.50 -16.19
C GLU A 590 -11.55 9.48 -15.15
N ALA A 591 -11.87 10.72 -15.55
CA ALA A 591 -12.33 11.77 -14.65
C ALA A 591 -13.53 11.38 -13.74
N PRO A 592 -14.60 10.71 -14.23
CA PRO A 592 -15.74 10.35 -13.39
C PRO A 592 -15.41 9.42 -12.23
N TYR A 593 -14.35 8.62 -12.35
CA TYR A 593 -13.95 7.69 -11.30
C TYR A 593 -13.29 8.36 -10.09
N HIS A 594 -12.74 9.57 -10.27
CA HIS A 594 -12.10 10.32 -9.20
C HIS A 594 -13.05 10.62 -8.03
N GLU A 595 -14.30 10.97 -8.32
CA GLU A 595 -15.32 11.22 -7.28
C GLU A 595 -15.81 9.93 -6.62
N LEU A 596 -15.88 8.84 -7.38
CA LEU A 596 -16.29 7.54 -6.85
C LEU A 596 -15.25 6.95 -5.88
N CYS A 597 -13.96 7.11 -6.20
CA CYS A 597 -12.85 6.56 -5.42
C CYS A 597 -12.42 7.53 -4.31
N ASN A 598 -13.28 7.75 -3.33
CA ASN A 598 -13.08 8.72 -2.25
C ASN A 598 -12.01 8.35 -1.22
N GLY A 599 -11.52 7.12 -1.22
CA GLY A 599 -10.40 6.66 -0.39
C GLY A 599 -9.03 6.87 -1.03
N GLY A 600 -9.00 7.13 -2.34
CA GLY A 600 -7.77 7.41 -3.08
C GLY A 600 -7.91 7.18 -4.57
N HIS A 601 -7.34 8.07 -5.35
CA HIS A 601 -7.35 8.03 -6.81
C HIS A 601 -6.24 8.90 -7.40
N ILE A 602 -5.84 8.61 -8.63
CA ILE A 602 -4.93 9.40 -9.46
C ILE A 602 -5.11 8.98 -10.92
N SER A 603 -4.90 9.88 -11.88
CA SER A 603 -4.70 9.52 -13.28
C SER A 603 -3.25 9.75 -13.68
N TYR A 604 -2.72 8.88 -14.53
CA TYR A 604 -1.37 9.04 -15.09
C TYR A 604 -1.42 9.35 -16.57
N VAL A 605 -0.52 10.25 -16.98
CA VAL A 605 -0.25 10.53 -18.39
C VAL A 605 1.15 10.02 -18.71
N GLU A 606 1.21 9.10 -19.63
CA GLU A 606 2.44 8.49 -20.13
C GLU A 606 2.94 9.29 -21.35
N PHE A 607 4.23 9.66 -21.34
CA PHE A 607 4.93 10.27 -22.46
C PHE A 607 5.94 9.28 -23.04
N ASP A 608 5.92 9.10 -24.36
CA ASP A 608 6.87 8.22 -25.06
C ASP A 608 8.30 8.79 -25.04
N ASN A 609 8.41 10.12 -25.00
CA ASN A 609 9.66 10.85 -24.95
C ASN A 609 9.73 11.73 -23.70
N TYR A 610 10.90 12.28 -23.40
CA TYR A 610 11.04 13.26 -22.33
C TYR A 610 10.16 14.47 -22.58
N PRO A 611 9.18 14.76 -21.73
CA PRO A 611 8.31 15.93 -21.89
C PRO A 611 9.08 17.22 -21.57
N THR A 612 8.76 18.30 -22.26
CA THR A 612 9.17 19.63 -21.85
C THR A 612 8.32 20.13 -20.67
N PRO A 613 8.80 21.14 -19.90
CA PRO A 613 7.97 21.76 -18.85
C PRO A 613 6.62 22.29 -19.37
N ASP A 614 6.58 22.78 -20.62
CA ASP A 614 5.39 23.31 -21.25
C ASP A 614 4.42 22.17 -21.67
N ASP A 615 4.92 20.99 -22.02
CA ASP A 615 4.07 19.82 -22.29
C ASP A 615 3.33 19.38 -21.02
N ILE A 616 4.03 19.30 -19.90
CA ILE A 616 3.43 18.97 -18.61
C ILE A 616 2.41 20.04 -18.21
N MET A 617 2.77 21.30 -18.33
CA MET A 617 1.87 22.41 -18.01
C MET A 617 0.59 22.37 -18.87
N ARG A 618 0.72 22.10 -20.17
CA ARG A 618 -0.44 21.95 -21.07
C ARG A 618 -1.36 20.80 -20.65
N VAL A 619 -0.79 19.65 -20.30
CA VAL A 619 -1.56 18.49 -19.85
C VAL A 619 -2.30 18.79 -18.54
N VAL A 620 -1.61 19.34 -17.53
CA VAL A 620 -2.22 19.69 -16.24
C VAL A 620 -3.32 20.75 -16.44
N MET A 621 -3.06 21.80 -17.23
CA MET A 621 -4.03 22.84 -17.51
C MET A 621 -5.25 22.31 -18.29
N TYR A 622 -5.05 21.40 -19.24
CA TYR A 622 -6.14 20.72 -19.93
C TYR A 622 -7.00 19.91 -18.95
N ALA A 623 -6.36 19.04 -18.15
CA ALA A 623 -7.05 18.23 -17.17
C ALA A 623 -7.94 19.06 -16.24
N TYR A 624 -7.42 20.20 -15.75
CA TYR A 624 -8.13 21.04 -14.78
C TYR A 624 -9.15 22.00 -15.37
N SER A 625 -9.03 22.30 -16.68
CA SER A 625 -9.96 23.21 -17.37
C SER A 625 -11.09 22.48 -18.08
N ARG A 626 -10.89 21.23 -18.47
CA ARG A 626 -11.79 20.47 -19.35
C ARG A 626 -12.37 19.21 -18.70
N THR A 627 -11.82 18.79 -17.57
CA THR A 627 -12.30 17.62 -16.84
C THR A 627 -12.40 17.94 -15.35
N ASN A 628 -13.01 17.02 -14.58
CA ASN A 628 -13.05 17.13 -13.12
C ASN A 628 -11.99 16.23 -12.45
N ILE A 629 -10.82 16.06 -13.09
CA ILE A 629 -9.70 15.32 -12.51
C ILE A 629 -9.18 16.06 -11.28
N ASN A 630 -9.12 15.35 -10.16
CA ASN A 630 -8.64 15.89 -8.89
C ASN A 630 -7.12 15.78 -8.75
N TYR A 631 -6.51 14.73 -9.31
CA TYR A 631 -5.11 14.41 -9.08
C TYR A 631 -4.50 13.69 -10.27
N ILE A 632 -3.35 14.17 -10.72
CA ILE A 632 -2.67 13.69 -11.93
C ILE A 632 -1.17 13.55 -11.72
N GLY A 633 -0.61 12.48 -12.26
CA GLY A 633 0.83 12.25 -12.37
C GLY A 633 1.27 12.14 -13.81
N VAL A 634 2.56 12.33 -14.05
CA VAL A 634 3.18 12.16 -15.37
C VAL A 634 4.26 11.08 -15.29
N ASN A 635 4.28 10.22 -16.31
CA ASN A 635 5.26 9.15 -16.43
C ASN A 635 5.99 9.24 -17.77
N PHE A 636 7.26 8.89 -17.78
CA PHE A 636 8.08 8.72 -18.98
C PHE A 636 9.27 7.83 -18.68
N HIS A 637 9.86 7.23 -19.70
CA HIS A 637 11.02 6.37 -19.51
C HIS A 637 12.25 7.18 -19.11
N ILE A 638 12.77 6.94 -17.91
CA ILE A 638 14.08 7.44 -17.49
C ILE A 638 15.11 6.35 -17.79
N ARG A 639 16.03 6.63 -18.72
CA ARG A 639 17.21 5.79 -18.93
C ARG A 639 18.28 6.22 -17.94
N TYR A 640 18.70 5.32 -17.08
CA TYR A 640 19.73 5.56 -16.07
C TYR A 640 20.81 4.49 -16.21
N CYS A 641 22.04 4.90 -16.46
CA CYS A 641 23.17 3.99 -16.51
C CYS A 641 23.62 3.66 -15.09
N LEU A 642 23.56 2.39 -14.71
CA LEU A 642 23.99 1.94 -13.38
C LEU A 642 25.51 2.07 -13.16
N ASP A 643 26.30 2.02 -14.24
CA ASP A 643 27.76 2.07 -14.16
C ASP A 643 28.28 3.50 -14.03
N CYS A 644 27.88 4.40 -14.94
CA CYS A 644 28.31 5.80 -14.89
C CYS A 644 27.40 6.69 -14.04
N LYS A 645 26.30 6.16 -13.49
CA LYS A 645 25.32 6.86 -12.66
C LYS A 645 24.75 8.14 -13.29
N SER A 646 24.75 8.22 -14.62
CA SER A 646 24.22 9.33 -15.40
C SER A 646 22.97 8.92 -16.18
N ARG A 647 22.20 9.93 -16.64
CA ARG A 647 21.03 9.74 -17.51
C ARG A 647 21.43 9.60 -18.97
#